data_1363f59303b298eac7996170ad8c6e99
#
_entry.id   1363f59303b298eac7996170ad8c6e99
#
_cell.length_a   1.000
_cell.length_b   1.000
_cell.length_c   1.000
_cell.angle_alpha   90.00
_cell.angle_beta   90.00
_cell.angle_gamma   90.00
#
_symmetry.space_group_name_H-M   'P 1'
#
loop_
_entity.id
_entity.type
_entity.pdbx_description
1 polymer ?
#
loop_
_entity_poly.entity_id
_entity_poly.type
_entity_poly.pdbx_seq_one_letter_code
_entity_poly.pdbx_strand_id
1 'polypeptide(L)'
;MAIERTPATPVEGLIEQEPEAISIAIENPESVSIETEDGGMLIDFDPQEDRPESEFGDNLAEVIDENDLERIGSELIAAFQNDKDSRRDWEETYTKGLDQLGLKIEERTQPWNGACGVFHPMLSEAVIKFQSQAISEIFPASGPVKTKIVGKITEEKAKQAERVQDYMNYLLTYEMSEYRTETEKLLFSLPLAGSAFRKVYYDPNLGRPSGIFVPSEDVVVNYGASDLETCERATHVMRKSFNEIRKMQVNGFYKDIELPDPTNSYSDIQEKYNELTGENVGDRYDQRHTLLEMQVNLDLPGFEDTVDGENTGIQLPYVVTIDYGSSTILSIRRNFYEDDKQKQRRSHFVHYQYLPGLGFYGFGLVHMIGGLAKSATSLLRQLVDSGTLSNLPGGLKSRGLRIKGDDTPIMPGEFRDVDVPGGAIKDNITFLPYKEPSQTLYSLLNTIVDEGRRFASISDMKVSDMNSQAPVGTTLALLERNMKVMSAVQARLHASMKKEFEILVGIIKDFGNPSYPYDTDEEEDIKSSDFDQRVDVLPVSDPNASTMAQRIMQYQAAFQLATSAPEMYDLRELHRQMLEVLGIENVDDIIPEEGDIPPVDPVSAVQNLINNKPVKAYEFQDHDAHIQTVAAAQDNPEIQAILGKTPNAPSILAAASAYVNEHLTMKFRDQVEQEMGIELPPLGEPLPADVEKRISELVAEAASRVTQKAMMQAEQERINEQMQDPLIQAKQAEIAIKEAEVQRKAQADAARLQLAAQKQQDQKELEERRISSQEQIAGANIGQKIASDLLDSNLQNKKQAAKEFKEGVDIAKDIVKDINTND
;
A
#
# COMPACT_ATOMS: atom_id res chain seq x y z
N MET A 1 14.75 19.20 -66.44
CA MET A 1 14.67 19.12 -67.90
C MET A 1 13.23 18.95 -68.27
N ALA A 2 12.75 19.91 -69.02
CA ALA A 2 11.62 19.95 -69.96
C ALA A 2 10.30 19.31 -69.56
N ILE A 3 9.36 20.20 -69.21
CA ILE A 3 7.92 19.98 -69.18
C ILE A 3 7.44 20.22 -70.60
N GLU A 4 6.97 19.20 -71.28
CA GLU A 4 6.20 19.34 -72.52
C GLU A 4 4.76 19.65 -72.21
N ARG A 5 4.31 20.81 -72.59
CA ARG A 5 2.91 21.20 -72.61
C ARG A 5 2.33 20.80 -73.99
N THR A 6 1.36 19.93 -74.01
CA THR A 6 0.51 19.66 -75.14
C THR A 6 -0.70 20.59 -75.07
N PRO A 7 -1.06 21.28 -76.13
CA PRO A 7 -2.22 22.19 -76.16
C PRO A 7 -3.54 21.42 -76.26
N ALA A 8 -4.49 21.84 -75.44
CA ALA A 8 -5.86 21.34 -75.49
C ALA A 8 -6.59 21.77 -76.78
N THR A 9 -7.08 20.75 -77.44
CA THR A 9 -8.07 20.93 -78.52
C THR A 9 -9.44 21.24 -77.90
N PRO A 10 -10.22 22.23 -78.47
CA PRO A 10 -11.57 22.48 -77.98
C PRO A 10 -12.52 21.38 -78.48
N VAL A 11 -13.23 20.76 -77.54
CA VAL A 11 -14.35 19.89 -77.84
C VAL A 11 -15.59 20.76 -77.96
N GLU A 12 -16.07 20.97 -79.17
CA GLU A 12 -17.41 21.43 -79.48
C GLU A 12 -18.43 20.36 -79.15
N GLY A 13 -19.47 20.69 -78.38
CA GLY A 13 -20.62 19.86 -78.15
C GLY A 13 -21.09 19.81 -76.72
N LEU A 14 -21.34 21.00 -76.12
CA LEU A 14 -22.20 21.01 -74.92
C LEU A 14 -23.66 20.97 -75.47
N ILE A 15 -24.23 19.77 -75.36
CA ILE A 15 -25.69 19.61 -75.38
C ILE A 15 -26.16 20.24 -74.07
N GLU A 16 -27.00 21.29 -74.20
CA GLU A 16 -27.81 21.79 -73.05
C GLU A 16 -28.73 20.67 -72.63
N GLN A 17 -28.30 19.94 -71.54
CA GLN A 17 -29.25 19.17 -70.71
C GLN A 17 -30.01 20.21 -69.92
N GLU A 18 -31.29 20.26 -70.05
CA GLU A 18 -32.21 20.94 -69.15
C GLU A 18 -31.93 20.35 -67.76
N PRO A 19 -31.90 21.14 -66.66
CA PRO A 19 -31.70 20.62 -65.35
C PRO A 19 -32.83 19.63 -65.02
N GLU A 20 -32.52 18.34 -64.85
CA GLU A 20 -33.47 17.40 -64.28
C GLU A 20 -33.97 18.01 -62.99
N ALA A 21 -35.29 18.24 -62.93
CA ALA A 21 -35.92 18.70 -61.72
C ALA A 21 -35.74 17.53 -60.62
N ILE A 22 -34.87 17.78 -59.67
CA ILE A 22 -34.75 16.91 -58.51
C ILE A 22 -36.06 17.02 -57.74
N SER A 23 -36.95 16.06 -57.88
CA SER A 23 -38.13 15.95 -57.03
C SER A 23 -37.73 15.38 -55.71
N ILE A 24 -37.59 16.20 -54.69
CA ILE A 24 -37.42 15.78 -53.31
C ILE A 24 -38.80 15.37 -52.76
N ALA A 25 -39.01 14.09 -52.51
CA ALA A 25 -40.21 13.61 -51.83
C ALA A 25 -39.98 13.77 -50.33
N ILE A 26 -40.66 14.68 -49.69
CA ILE A 26 -40.66 14.87 -48.24
C ILE A 26 -41.68 13.88 -47.67
N GLU A 27 -41.19 12.84 -46.97
CA GLU A 27 -42.03 11.80 -46.36
C GLU A 27 -42.88 12.30 -45.17
N ASN A 28 -42.41 13.35 -44.45
CA ASN A 28 -43.14 14.01 -43.37
C ASN A 28 -43.13 15.54 -43.54
N PRO A 29 -44.08 16.12 -44.24
CA PRO A 29 -44.12 17.60 -44.48
C PRO A 29 -44.39 18.41 -43.20
N GLU A 30 -44.93 17.82 -42.12
CA GLU A 30 -45.21 18.48 -40.85
C GLU A 30 -43.95 18.74 -40.02
N SER A 31 -42.87 17.99 -40.23
CA SER A 31 -41.59 18.18 -39.52
C SER A 31 -40.69 19.26 -40.12
N VAL A 32 -40.98 19.73 -41.32
CA VAL A 32 -40.18 20.70 -42.09
C VAL A 32 -40.88 22.07 -42.25
N SER A 33 -42.12 22.20 -41.79
CA SER A 33 -42.91 23.41 -41.96
C SER A 33 -43.36 23.98 -40.60
N ILE A 34 -42.93 25.19 -40.30
CA ILE A 34 -43.38 25.96 -39.11
C ILE A 34 -44.34 27.02 -39.58
N GLU A 35 -45.60 27.02 -39.09
CA GLU A 35 -46.56 28.11 -39.30
C GLU A 35 -46.14 29.34 -38.51
N THR A 36 -45.92 30.46 -39.20
CA THR A 36 -45.61 31.74 -38.57
C THR A 36 -46.92 32.48 -38.19
N GLU A 37 -46.87 33.31 -37.13
CA GLU A 37 -48.04 34.09 -36.64
C GLU A 37 -48.75 34.94 -37.69
N ASP A 38 -48.12 35.23 -38.79
CA ASP A 38 -48.66 35.99 -39.95
C ASP A 38 -49.32 35.10 -41.02
N GLY A 39 -49.50 33.80 -40.76
CA GLY A 39 -50.14 32.86 -41.71
C GLY A 39 -49.20 32.43 -42.84
N GLY A 40 -47.90 32.66 -42.74
CA GLY A 40 -46.89 32.15 -43.67
C GLY A 40 -46.35 30.82 -43.20
N MET A 41 -45.86 29.99 -44.11
CA MET A 41 -45.14 28.73 -43.80
C MET A 41 -43.65 28.98 -44.06
N LEU A 42 -42.86 28.79 -43.00
CA LEU A 42 -41.41 28.74 -43.11
C LEU A 42 -41.05 27.25 -43.36
N ILE A 43 -40.47 26.99 -44.51
CA ILE A 43 -39.97 25.63 -44.82
C ILE A 43 -38.48 25.65 -44.57
N ASP A 44 -38.09 24.91 -43.59
CA ASP A 44 -36.68 24.68 -43.30
C ASP A 44 -36.21 23.48 -44.14
N PHE A 45 -35.32 23.75 -45.11
CA PHE A 45 -34.73 22.73 -45.97
C PHE A 45 -33.48 22.11 -45.39
N ASP A 46 -33.07 22.55 -44.21
CA ASP A 46 -32.03 21.92 -43.42
C ASP A 46 -32.69 21.31 -42.16
N PRO A 47 -33.33 20.12 -42.28
CA PRO A 47 -33.87 19.48 -41.12
C PRO A 47 -32.70 19.32 -40.16
N GLN A 48 -32.80 19.96 -38.99
CA GLN A 48 -31.97 19.56 -37.90
C GLN A 48 -32.13 18.03 -37.85
N GLU A 49 -31.10 17.31 -38.27
CA GLU A 49 -31.10 15.87 -38.15
C GLU A 49 -31.61 15.58 -36.74
N ASP A 50 -32.74 14.91 -36.61
CA ASP A 50 -33.33 14.54 -35.33
C ASP A 50 -32.23 13.77 -34.62
N ARG A 51 -31.46 14.49 -33.77
CA ARG A 51 -30.48 13.84 -32.95
C ARG A 51 -31.27 12.81 -32.15
N PRO A 52 -30.94 11.56 -32.26
CA PRO A 52 -31.69 10.55 -31.56
C PRO A 52 -31.68 10.90 -30.08
N GLU A 53 -32.87 11.12 -29.50
CA GLU A 53 -33.02 11.43 -28.10
C GLU A 53 -32.50 10.20 -27.30
N SER A 54 -31.39 10.33 -26.63
CA SER A 54 -30.85 9.33 -25.77
C SER A 54 -30.40 9.96 -24.45
N GLU A 55 -30.80 9.37 -23.35
CA GLU A 55 -30.29 9.74 -22.04
C GLU A 55 -28.76 9.51 -21.98
N PHE A 56 -28.07 10.22 -21.09
CA PHE A 56 -26.60 10.15 -21.02
C PHE A 56 -26.08 8.71 -20.75
N GLY A 57 -26.83 7.93 -19.96
CA GLY A 57 -26.48 6.55 -19.57
C GLY A 57 -26.91 5.46 -20.56
N ASP A 58 -27.61 5.79 -21.64
CA ASP A 58 -28.17 4.81 -22.56
C ASP A 58 -27.13 4.06 -23.38
N ASN A 59 -27.53 2.89 -23.89
CA ASN A 59 -26.76 2.12 -24.84
C ASN A 59 -26.95 2.69 -26.26
N LEU A 60 -25.99 3.48 -26.75
CA LEU A 60 -26.06 4.10 -28.07
C LEU A 60 -26.12 3.08 -29.21
N ALA A 61 -25.71 1.82 -28.99
CA ALA A 61 -25.82 0.77 -29.99
C ALA A 61 -27.28 0.40 -30.34
N GLU A 62 -28.27 0.83 -29.54
CA GLU A 62 -29.70 0.62 -29.84
C GLU A 62 -30.25 1.67 -30.79
N VAL A 63 -29.60 2.82 -30.90
CA VAL A 63 -30.06 4.01 -31.58
C VAL A 63 -29.31 4.24 -32.89
N ILE A 64 -28.04 3.85 -33.00
CA ILE A 64 -27.18 3.98 -34.17
C ILE A 64 -27.59 2.98 -35.27
N ASP A 65 -27.55 3.42 -36.55
CA ASP A 65 -27.85 2.58 -37.73
C ASP A 65 -26.93 1.32 -37.75
N GLU A 66 -27.52 0.20 -38.17
CA GLU A 66 -26.85 -1.08 -38.25
C GLU A 66 -25.64 -1.09 -39.20
N ASN A 67 -25.72 -0.38 -40.32
CA ASN A 67 -24.59 -0.24 -41.27
C ASN A 67 -23.40 0.47 -40.64
N ASP A 68 -23.65 1.51 -39.82
CA ASP A 68 -22.59 2.23 -39.10
C ASP A 68 -22.02 1.36 -37.96
N LEU A 69 -22.86 0.60 -37.27
CA LEU A 69 -22.39 -0.35 -36.26
C LEU A 69 -21.50 -1.43 -36.86
N GLU A 70 -21.85 -2.01 -38.01
CA GLU A 70 -21.03 -3.02 -38.72
C GLU A 70 -19.70 -2.40 -39.19
N ARG A 71 -19.68 -1.21 -39.71
CA ARG A 71 -18.48 -0.48 -40.14
C ARG A 71 -17.56 -0.25 -38.91
N ILE A 72 -18.10 0.36 -37.84
CA ILE A 72 -17.35 0.64 -36.60
C ILE A 72 -16.84 -0.64 -35.97
N GLY A 73 -17.66 -1.70 -35.90
CA GLY A 73 -17.26 -2.99 -35.36
C GLY A 73 -16.08 -3.60 -36.12
N SER A 74 -16.13 -3.57 -37.44
CA SER A 74 -15.05 -4.12 -38.29
C SER A 74 -13.74 -3.30 -38.14
N GLU A 75 -13.83 -1.97 -38.10
CA GLU A 75 -12.68 -1.07 -37.90
C GLU A 75 -12.03 -1.32 -36.53
N LEU A 76 -12.83 -1.46 -35.48
CA LEU A 76 -12.33 -1.69 -34.11
C LEU A 76 -11.67 -3.07 -33.97
N ILE A 77 -12.22 -4.11 -34.59
CA ILE A 77 -11.59 -5.44 -34.59
C ILE A 77 -10.26 -5.42 -35.36
N ALA A 78 -10.20 -4.76 -36.51
CA ALA A 78 -8.94 -4.61 -37.23
C ALA A 78 -7.89 -3.85 -36.40
N ALA A 79 -8.32 -2.81 -35.70
CA ALA A 79 -7.48 -2.06 -34.78
C ALA A 79 -7.00 -2.91 -33.58
N PHE A 80 -7.88 -3.72 -33.02
CA PHE A 80 -7.49 -4.68 -31.95
C PHE A 80 -6.45 -5.71 -32.43
N GLN A 81 -6.62 -6.25 -33.64
CA GLN A 81 -5.65 -7.19 -34.21
C GLN A 81 -4.26 -6.53 -34.38
N ASN A 82 -4.24 -5.30 -34.82
CA ASN A 82 -3.01 -4.50 -34.98
C ASN A 82 -2.32 -4.27 -33.61
N ASP A 83 -3.10 -3.94 -32.58
CA ASP A 83 -2.59 -3.77 -31.22
C ASP A 83 -2.05 -5.10 -30.65
N LYS A 84 -2.74 -6.21 -30.91
CA LYS A 84 -2.29 -7.55 -30.53
C LYS A 84 -0.98 -7.92 -31.24
N ASP A 85 -0.86 -7.68 -32.54
CA ASP A 85 0.35 -7.98 -33.30
C ASP A 85 1.54 -7.12 -32.84
N SER A 86 1.29 -5.88 -32.38
CA SER A 86 2.35 -5.00 -31.88
C SER A 86 3.10 -5.54 -30.65
N ARG A 87 2.46 -6.39 -29.83
CA ARG A 87 3.06 -6.98 -28.61
C ARG A 87 3.50 -8.45 -28.78
N ARG A 88 3.48 -8.97 -29.97
CA ARG A 88 3.75 -10.40 -30.27
C ARG A 88 5.06 -10.92 -29.70
N ASP A 89 6.15 -10.19 -29.83
CA ASP A 89 7.46 -10.59 -29.32
C ASP A 89 7.47 -10.71 -27.78
N TRP A 90 6.74 -9.85 -27.11
CA TRP A 90 6.54 -9.90 -25.66
C TRP A 90 5.74 -11.15 -25.27
N GLU A 91 4.63 -11.44 -25.97
CA GLU A 91 3.79 -12.62 -25.74
C GLU A 91 4.58 -13.92 -25.96
N GLU A 92 5.33 -14.02 -27.05
CA GLU A 92 6.17 -15.20 -27.31
C GLU A 92 7.21 -15.45 -26.23
N THR A 93 7.84 -14.40 -25.75
CA THR A 93 8.84 -14.50 -24.67
C THR A 93 8.19 -14.98 -23.38
N TYR A 94 7.03 -14.42 -23.06
CA TYR A 94 6.26 -14.79 -21.88
C TYR A 94 5.79 -16.24 -21.94
N THR A 95 5.18 -16.65 -23.04
CA THR A 95 4.71 -18.01 -23.27
C THR A 95 5.83 -19.06 -23.11
N LYS A 96 7.01 -18.82 -23.74
CA LYS A 96 8.18 -19.69 -23.60
C LYS A 96 8.74 -19.72 -22.17
N GLY A 97 8.55 -18.64 -21.41
CA GLY A 97 9.01 -18.53 -20.03
C GLY A 97 8.12 -19.27 -19.03
N LEU A 98 6.83 -19.41 -19.30
CA LEU A 98 5.87 -20.13 -18.44
C LEU A 98 6.27 -21.60 -18.23
N ASP A 99 6.92 -22.24 -19.20
CA ASP A 99 7.45 -23.60 -19.05
C ASP A 99 8.45 -23.71 -17.89
N GLN A 100 9.17 -22.64 -17.60
CA GLN A 100 10.20 -22.61 -16.55
C GLN A 100 9.63 -22.55 -15.14
N LEU A 101 8.31 -22.38 -14.97
CA LEU A 101 7.64 -22.51 -13.67
C LEU A 101 7.68 -23.94 -13.15
N GLY A 102 7.74 -24.93 -14.04
CA GLY A 102 7.81 -26.34 -13.65
C GLY A 102 6.54 -26.87 -13.00
N LEU A 103 5.38 -26.32 -13.34
CA LEU A 103 4.08 -26.70 -12.78
C LEU A 103 3.60 -28.08 -13.26
N LYS A 104 4.11 -28.55 -14.40
CA LYS A 104 3.77 -29.84 -15.01
C LYS A 104 4.95 -30.80 -14.91
N ILE A 105 4.67 -32.05 -14.54
CA ILE A 105 5.65 -33.11 -14.62
C ILE A 105 5.81 -33.50 -16.08
N GLU A 106 6.99 -33.25 -16.67
CA GLU A 106 7.28 -33.52 -18.07
C GLU A 106 7.79 -34.95 -18.22
N GLU A 107 7.11 -35.78 -18.99
CA GLU A 107 7.61 -37.08 -19.43
C GLU A 107 8.40 -36.91 -20.72
N ARG A 108 9.72 -36.92 -20.62
CA ARG A 108 10.60 -36.77 -21.77
C ARG A 108 10.87 -38.09 -22.49
N THR A 109 10.71 -38.04 -23.80
CA THR A 109 11.02 -39.14 -24.70
C THR A 109 12.39 -38.99 -25.38
N GLN A 110 13.01 -37.83 -25.30
CA GLN A 110 14.31 -37.51 -25.84
C GLN A 110 15.27 -37.05 -24.75
N PRO A 111 16.55 -37.46 -24.75
CA PRO A 111 17.22 -38.34 -25.73
C PRO A 111 16.84 -39.82 -25.65
N TRP A 112 16.12 -40.27 -24.63
CA TRP A 112 15.48 -41.60 -24.47
C TRP A 112 14.21 -41.51 -23.65
N ASN A 113 13.36 -42.51 -23.74
CA ASN A 113 12.13 -42.59 -22.95
C ASN A 113 12.47 -42.71 -21.46
N GLY A 114 11.91 -41.79 -20.66
CA GLY A 114 12.19 -41.70 -19.23
C GLY A 114 13.40 -40.84 -18.87
N ALA A 115 13.90 -40.01 -19.80
CA ALA A 115 14.90 -38.99 -19.53
C ALA A 115 14.34 -37.97 -18.49
N CYS A 116 15.24 -37.35 -17.74
CA CYS A 116 14.87 -36.44 -16.66
C CYS A 116 14.02 -35.27 -17.15
N GLY A 117 12.80 -35.15 -16.65
CA GLY A 117 11.84 -34.07 -16.92
C GLY A 117 11.78 -32.95 -15.86
N VAL A 118 12.69 -32.94 -14.89
CA VAL A 118 12.70 -31.97 -13.78
C VAL A 118 13.00 -30.57 -14.28
N PHE A 119 12.31 -29.59 -13.74
CA PHE A 119 12.59 -28.17 -13.88
C PHE A 119 13.32 -27.62 -12.65
N HIS A 120 14.23 -26.69 -12.84
CA HIS A 120 14.85 -25.99 -11.72
C HIS A 120 13.91 -24.92 -11.18
N PRO A 121 13.53 -24.90 -9.88
CA PRO A 121 12.46 -24.07 -9.34
C PRO A 121 12.84 -22.60 -9.12
N MET A 122 13.90 -22.10 -9.73
CA MET A 122 14.42 -20.75 -9.50
C MET A 122 13.39 -19.65 -9.79
N LEU A 123 12.62 -19.78 -10.88
CA LEU A 123 11.60 -18.81 -11.26
C LEU A 123 10.41 -18.86 -10.29
N SER A 124 9.93 -20.06 -9.97
CA SER A 124 8.82 -20.27 -9.04
C SER A 124 9.16 -19.78 -7.63
N GLU A 125 10.39 -20.04 -7.16
CA GLU A 125 10.90 -19.54 -5.88
C GLU A 125 10.87 -18.01 -5.83
N ALA A 126 11.30 -17.34 -6.90
CA ALA A 126 11.29 -15.89 -7.00
C ALA A 126 9.89 -15.29 -6.91
N VAL A 127 8.95 -15.87 -7.66
CA VAL A 127 7.57 -15.41 -7.72
C VAL A 127 6.88 -15.58 -6.37
N ILE A 128 6.99 -16.77 -5.76
CA ILE A 128 6.36 -17.07 -4.46
C ILE A 128 6.91 -16.17 -3.35
N LYS A 129 8.23 -15.93 -3.35
CA LYS A 129 8.85 -15.02 -2.37
C LYS A 129 8.32 -13.59 -2.50
N PHE A 130 8.27 -13.07 -3.73
CA PHE A 130 7.70 -11.75 -3.99
C PHE A 130 6.24 -11.67 -3.52
N GLN A 131 5.40 -12.62 -3.94
CA GLN A 131 3.99 -12.67 -3.56
C GLN A 131 3.82 -12.69 -2.04
N SER A 132 4.54 -13.58 -1.35
CA SER A 132 4.43 -13.73 0.10
C SER A 132 4.86 -12.48 0.87
N GLN A 133 5.88 -11.78 0.39
CA GLN A 133 6.33 -10.54 0.97
C GLN A 133 5.35 -9.41 0.70
N ALA A 134 4.95 -9.23 -0.55
CA ALA A 134 4.07 -8.13 -0.96
C ALA A 134 2.69 -8.22 -0.29
N ILE A 135 2.10 -9.43 -0.15
CA ILE A 135 0.79 -9.59 0.46
C ILE A 135 0.78 -9.19 1.94
N SER A 136 1.86 -9.50 2.67
CA SER A 136 1.98 -9.14 4.09
C SER A 136 2.15 -7.63 4.30
N GLU A 137 2.70 -6.93 3.32
CA GLU A 137 2.87 -5.48 3.35
C GLU A 137 1.60 -4.73 2.94
N ILE A 138 0.82 -5.29 2.00
CA ILE A 138 -0.43 -4.69 1.52
C ILE A 138 -1.57 -4.83 2.52
N PHE A 139 -1.64 -5.96 3.23
CA PHE A 139 -2.69 -6.25 4.21
C PHE A 139 -2.13 -6.38 5.62
N PRO A 140 -1.67 -5.28 6.24
CA PRO A 140 -1.34 -5.28 7.65
C PRO A 140 -2.59 -5.44 8.51
N ALA A 141 -2.42 -5.72 9.81
CA ALA A 141 -3.54 -5.88 10.75
C ALA A 141 -4.43 -4.62 10.85
N SER A 142 -3.85 -3.44 10.68
CA SER A 142 -4.57 -2.15 10.67
C SER A 142 -5.36 -1.87 9.38
N GLY A 143 -5.38 -2.81 8.43
CA GLY A 143 -6.05 -2.64 7.13
C GLY A 143 -5.15 -2.04 6.04
N PRO A 144 -5.57 -2.16 4.75
CA PRO A 144 -4.76 -1.74 3.60
C PRO A 144 -4.78 -0.23 3.33
N VAL A 145 -5.68 0.53 3.95
CA VAL A 145 -5.95 1.94 3.63
C VAL A 145 -5.53 2.86 4.77
N LYS A 146 -4.92 3.97 4.39
CA LYS A 146 -4.59 5.11 5.24
C LYS A 146 -5.07 6.39 4.57
N THR A 147 -5.55 7.34 5.33
CA THR A 147 -5.98 8.65 4.83
C THR A 147 -4.95 9.74 5.09
N LYS A 148 -4.97 10.76 4.26
CA LYS A 148 -4.15 11.97 4.42
C LYS A 148 -4.99 13.20 4.12
N ILE A 149 -5.04 14.13 5.07
CA ILE A 149 -5.77 15.37 4.91
C ILE A 149 -5.03 16.31 3.96
N VAL A 150 -5.76 16.84 2.98
CA VAL A 150 -5.24 17.82 2.03
C VAL A 150 -5.47 19.24 2.57
N GLY A 151 -4.39 19.98 2.80
CA GLY A 151 -4.43 21.36 3.30
C GLY A 151 -4.33 21.48 4.83
N LYS A 152 -5.07 22.44 5.42
CA LYS A 152 -5.05 22.66 6.88
C LYS A 152 -5.80 21.55 7.60
N ILE A 153 -5.21 21.03 8.65
CA ILE A 153 -5.83 20.05 9.54
C ILE A 153 -6.81 20.81 10.46
N THR A 154 -8.05 20.41 10.44
CA THR A 154 -9.10 20.83 11.38
C THR A 154 -9.67 19.59 12.03
N GLU A 155 -10.28 19.72 13.21
CA GLU A 155 -10.89 18.60 13.93
C GLU A 155 -11.97 17.89 13.09
N GLU A 156 -12.82 18.65 12.40
CA GLU A 156 -13.83 18.11 11.50
C GLU A 156 -13.23 17.26 10.37
N LYS A 157 -12.14 17.75 9.75
CA LYS A 157 -11.43 17.00 8.70
C LYS A 157 -10.71 15.77 9.24
N ALA A 158 -10.25 15.81 10.48
CA ALA A 158 -9.64 14.65 11.12
C ALA A 158 -10.68 13.54 11.33
N LYS A 159 -11.85 13.87 11.86
CA LYS A 159 -12.98 12.93 12.00
C LYS A 159 -13.47 12.40 10.65
N GLN A 160 -13.56 13.27 9.63
CA GLN A 160 -13.88 12.86 8.26
C GLN A 160 -12.86 11.86 7.72
N ALA A 161 -11.57 12.13 7.90
CA ALA A 161 -10.48 11.26 7.42
C ALA A 161 -10.50 9.89 8.10
N GLU A 162 -10.83 9.83 9.38
CA GLU A 162 -11.00 8.60 10.16
C GLU A 162 -12.19 7.78 9.63
N ARG A 163 -13.38 8.39 9.49
CA ARG A 163 -14.56 7.70 8.92
C ARG A 163 -14.30 7.15 7.52
N VAL A 164 -13.64 7.94 6.65
CA VAL A 164 -13.27 7.50 5.29
C VAL A 164 -12.29 6.33 5.34
N GLN A 165 -11.30 6.36 6.24
CA GLN A 165 -10.34 5.28 6.43
C GLN A 165 -11.03 4.00 6.87
N ASP A 166 -11.86 4.08 7.88
CA ASP A 166 -12.57 2.93 8.46
C ASP A 166 -13.53 2.31 7.45
N TYR A 167 -14.27 3.15 6.72
CA TYR A 167 -15.15 2.65 5.68
C TYR A 167 -14.39 1.99 4.52
N MET A 168 -13.31 2.57 4.06
CA MET A 168 -12.49 1.99 3.00
C MET A 168 -11.86 0.66 3.45
N ASN A 169 -11.39 0.57 4.69
CA ASN A 169 -10.88 -0.67 5.25
C ASN A 169 -11.98 -1.72 5.39
N TYR A 170 -13.16 -1.35 5.89
CA TYR A 170 -14.34 -2.22 5.95
C TYR A 170 -14.74 -2.74 4.57
N LEU A 171 -14.82 -1.84 3.58
CA LEU A 171 -15.16 -2.20 2.19
C LEU A 171 -14.19 -3.24 1.62
N LEU A 172 -12.88 -2.99 1.72
CA LEU A 172 -11.85 -3.83 1.10
C LEU A 172 -11.59 -5.15 1.83
N THR A 173 -11.83 -5.19 3.15
CA THR A 173 -11.52 -6.40 3.94
C THR A 173 -12.74 -7.25 4.24
N TYR A 174 -13.92 -6.66 4.32
CA TYR A 174 -15.15 -7.33 4.74
C TYR A 174 -16.19 -7.41 3.63
N GLU A 175 -16.54 -6.29 3.01
CA GLU A 175 -17.61 -6.25 2.01
C GLU A 175 -17.15 -6.83 0.66
N MET A 176 -15.95 -6.46 0.20
CA MET A 176 -15.32 -7.01 -1.00
C MET A 176 -14.47 -8.25 -0.67
N SER A 177 -15.13 -9.35 -0.30
CA SER A 177 -14.45 -10.59 0.12
C SER A 177 -13.48 -11.16 -0.92
N GLU A 178 -13.72 -10.89 -2.21
CA GLU A 178 -12.84 -11.27 -3.33
C GLU A 178 -11.55 -10.45 -3.40
N TYR A 179 -11.52 -9.24 -2.85
CA TYR A 179 -10.44 -8.27 -3.05
C TYR A 179 -9.05 -8.83 -2.71
N ARG A 180 -8.94 -9.53 -1.58
CA ARG A 180 -7.70 -10.17 -1.16
C ARG A 180 -7.28 -11.28 -2.13
N THR A 181 -8.20 -12.15 -2.51
CA THR A 181 -7.93 -13.27 -3.45
C THR A 181 -7.50 -12.74 -4.82
N GLU A 182 -8.17 -11.72 -5.32
CA GLU A 182 -7.82 -11.07 -6.59
C GLU A 182 -6.46 -10.35 -6.50
N THR A 183 -6.12 -9.80 -5.34
CA THR A 183 -4.79 -9.21 -5.09
C THR A 183 -3.70 -10.29 -5.06
N GLU A 184 -3.96 -11.46 -4.46
CA GLU A 184 -3.04 -12.59 -4.47
C GLU A 184 -2.74 -13.08 -5.89
N LYS A 185 -3.76 -13.16 -6.76
CA LYS A 185 -3.59 -13.50 -8.18
C LYS A 185 -2.77 -12.44 -8.92
N LEU A 186 -3.05 -11.16 -8.67
CA LEU A 186 -2.30 -10.05 -9.24
C LEU A 186 -0.83 -10.12 -8.85
N LEU A 187 -0.54 -10.32 -7.57
CA LEU A 187 0.82 -10.40 -7.03
C LEU A 187 1.60 -11.63 -7.49
N PHE A 188 0.91 -12.70 -7.89
CA PHE A 188 1.53 -13.85 -8.53
C PHE A 188 1.86 -13.56 -10.00
N SER A 189 0.93 -12.98 -10.75
CA SER A 189 1.09 -12.69 -12.17
C SER A 189 2.05 -11.55 -12.45
N LEU A 190 2.03 -10.49 -11.63
CA LEU A 190 2.84 -9.28 -11.82
C LEU A 190 4.34 -9.55 -11.97
N PRO A 191 5.02 -10.29 -11.08
CA PRO A 191 6.44 -10.59 -11.25
C PRO A 191 6.71 -11.50 -12.43
N LEU A 192 5.78 -12.33 -12.86
CA LEU A 192 5.93 -13.21 -14.02
C LEU A 192 5.90 -12.44 -15.33
N ALA A 193 4.78 -11.82 -15.63
CA ALA A 193 4.52 -11.14 -16.89
C ALA A 193 5.17 -9.76 -16.96
N GLY A 194 5.42 -9.12 -15.81
CA GLY A 194 5.92 -7.75 -15.73
C GLY A 194 4.84 -6.69 -15.72
N SER A 195 3.64 -7.04 -16.15
CA SER A 195 2.43 -6.22 -16.11
C SER A 195 1.27 -7.03 -15.57
N ALA A 196 0.39 -6.37 -14.83
CA ALA A 196 -0.89 -6.90 -14.39
C ALA A 196 -1.90 -5.75 -14.31
N PHE A 197 -3.17 -6.05 -14.41
CA PHE A 197 -4.20 -5.02 -14.41
C PHE A 197 -5.24 -5.31 -13.34
N ARG A 198 -5.82 -4.25 -12.81
CA ARG A 198 -7.00 -4.29 -11.97
C ARG A 198 -8.11 -3.54 -12.66
N LYS A 199 -9.25 -4.18 -12.86
CA LYS A 199 -10.46 -3.50 -13.29
C LYS A 199 -11.31 -3.16 -12.09
N VAL A 200 -11.66 -1.90 -11.95
CA VAL A 200 -12.47 -1.37 -10.84
C VAL A 200 -13.75 -0.79 -11.41
N TYR A 201 -14.88 -1.29 -10.94
CA TYR A 201 -16.18 -0.88 -11.45
C TYR A 201 -17.27 -1.07 -10.39
N TYR A 202 -18.41 -0.44 -10.58
CA TYR A 202 -19.59 -0.70 -9.77
C TYR A 202 -20.36 -1.90 -10.36
N ASP A 203 -20.63 -2.91 -9.53
CA ASP A 203 -21.44 -4.05 -9.95
C ASP A 203 -22.88 -3.86 -9.48
N PRO A 204 -23.82 -3.59 -10.40
CA PRO A 204 -25.23 -3.38 -10.03
C PRO A 204 -25.92 -4.63 -9.48
N ASN A 205 -25.42 -5.83 -9.80
CA ASN A 205 -25.96 -7.08 -9.27
C ASN A 205 -25.57 -7.30 -7.82
N LEU A 206 -24.37 -6.84 -7.43
CA LEU A 206 -23.88 -6.92 -6.07
C LEU A 206 -24.22 -5.65 -5.25
N GLY A 207 -24.60 -4.55 -5.92
CA GLY A 207 -24.91 -3.28 -5.28
C GLY A 207 -23.70 -2.60 -4.63
N ARG A 208 -22.48 -2.95 -5.06
CA ARG A 208 -21.23 -2.48 -4.46
C ARG A 208 -20.10 -2.34 -5.49
N PRO A 209 -19.03 -1.59 -5.16
CA PRO A 209 -17.82 -1.62 -5.97
C PRO A 209 -17.20 -3.02 -6.02
N SER A 210 -16.57 -3.34 -7.14
CA SER A 210 -15.85 -4.60 -7.36
C SER A 210 -14.49 -4.31 -7.99
N GLY A 211 -13.46 -5.03 -7.54
CA GLY A 211 -12.10 -4.93 -8.05
C GLY A 211 -11.57 -6.29 -8.46
N ILE A 212 -11.55 -6.59 -9.76
CA ILE A 212 -11.10 -7.87 -10.29
C ILE A 212 -9.69 -7.77 -10.88
N PHE A 213 -8.92 -8.83 -10.72
CA PHE A 213 -7.64 -9.00 -11.41
C PHE A 213 -7.89 -9.33 -12.88
N VAL A 214 -7.17 -8.64 -13.76
CA VAL A 214 -7.16 -8.94 -15.19
C VAL A 214 -5.71 -9.21 -15.60
N PRO A 215 -5.41 -10.39 -16.12
CA PRO A 215 -4.07 -10.75 -16.55
C PRO A 215 -3.64 -9.93 -17.77
N SER A 216 -2.34 -9.81 -17.98
CA SER A 216 -1.78 -8.96 -19.03
C SER A 216 -2.12 -9.41 -20.44
N GLU A 217 -2.42 -10.68 -20.65
CA GLU A 217 -2.87 -11.22 -21.92
C GLU A 217 -4.29 -10.75 -22.30
N ASP A 218 -5.14 -10.51 -21.30
CA ASP A 218 -6.54 -10.12 -21.51
C ASP A 218 -6.73 -8.59 -21.59
N VAL A 219 -5.66 -7.78 -21.36
CA VAL A 219 -5.67 -6.34 -21.63
C VAL A 219 -4.73 -6.04 -22.79
N VAL A 220 -5.31 -5.69 -23.93
CA VAL A 220 -4.57 -5.41 -25.16
C VAL A 220 -4.50 -3.91 -25.38
N VAL A 221 -3.28 -3.40 -25.39
CA VAL A 221 -2.94 -2.00 -25.68
C VAL A 221 -1.79 -2.00 -26.67
N ASN A 222 -1.70 -1.01 -27.54
CA ASN A 222 -0.60 -0.88 -28.47
C ASN A 222 0.74 -0.84 -27.71
N TYR A 223 1.72 -1.64 -28.17
CA TYR A 223 3.02 -1.73 -27.49
C TYR A 223 3.76 -0.38 -27.40
N GLY A 224 3.53 0.51 -28.35
CA GLY A 224 4.11 1.86 -28.37
C GLY A 224 3.40 2.89 -27.50
N ALA A 225 2.30 2.53 -26.81
CA ALA A 225 1.59 3.44 -25.92
C ALA A 225 2.40 3.76 -24.67
N SER A 226 2.28 4.98 -24.15
CA SER A 226 2.98 5.42 -22.93
C SER A 226 2.30 4.93 -21.67
N ASP A 227 0.99 5.08 -21.58
CA ASP A 227 0.17 4.73 -20.40
C ASP A 227 -1.29 4.45 -20.81
N LEU A 228 -2.13 4.02 -19.85
CA LEU A 228 -3.54 3.76 -20.08
C LEU A 228 -4.38 5.03 -20.26
N GLU A 229 -3.94 6.14 -19.71
CA GLU A 229 -4.70 7.38 -19.70
C GLU A 229 -4.63 8.07 -21.07
N THR A 230 -3.46 8.01 -21.71
CA THR A 230 -3.17 8.67 -23.00
C THR A 230 -3.22 7.71 -24.19
N CYS A 231 -3.38 6.39 -23.99
CA CYS A 231 -3.47 5.45 -25.10
C CYS A 231 -4.75 5.69 -25.93
N GLU A 232 -4.66 5.49 -27.25
CA GLU A 232 -5.82 5.61 -28.14
C GLU A 232 -6.91 4.59 -27.80
N ARG A 233 -6.50 3.35 -27.54
CA ARG A 233 -7.39 2.24 -27.21
C ARG A 233 -6.81 1.39 -26.09
N ALA A 234 -7.69 0.90 -25.22
CA ALA A 234 -7.43 -0.17 -24.27
C ALA A 234 -8.55 -1.21 -24.39
N THR A 235 -8.19 -2.42 -24.76
CA THR A 235 -9.15 -3.51 -24.97
C THR A 235 -9.04 -4.56 -23.90
N HIS A 236 -10.15 -4.87 -23.22
CA HIS A 236 -10.27 -5.98 -22.28
C HIS A 236 -10.95 -7.15 -22.98
N VAL A 237 -10.27 -8.27 -23.08
CA VAL A 237 -10.77 -9.52 -23.66
C VAL A 237 -11.49 -10.32 -22.60
N MET A 238 -12.79 -10.46 -22.71
CA MET A 238 -13.63 -11.19 -21.75
C MET A 238 -14.19 -12.46 -22.37
N ARG A 239 -14.25 -13.53 -21.58
CA ARG A 239 -14.88 -14.79 -22.00
C ARG A 239 -16.15 -14.99 -21.20
N LYS A 240 -17.29 -14.83 -21.86
CA LYS A 240 -18.63 -14.90 -21.25
C LYS A 240 -19.44 -16.08 -21.77
N SER A 241 -20.13 -16.76 -20.88
CA SER A 241 -21.09 -17.80 -21.25
C SER A 241 -22.32 -17.14 -21.89
N PHE A 242 -23.04 -17.90 -22.70
CA PHE A 242 -24.30 -17.44 -23.29
C PHE A 242 -25.31 -16.93 -22.24
N ASN A 243 -25.36 -17.58 -21.07
CA ASN A 243 -26.25 -17.17 -19.99
C ASN A 243 -25.86 -15.83 -19.36
N GLU A 244 -24.56 -15.53 -19.22
CA GLU A 244 -24.10 -14.24 -18.72
C GLU A 244 -24.47 -13.12 -19.70
N ILE A 245 -24.26 -13.34 -21.00
CA ILE A 245 -24.62 -12.37 -22.05
C ILE A 245 -26.13 -12.15 -22.02
N ARG A 246 -26.93 -13.23 -21.96
CA ARG A 246 -28.39 -13.11 -21.93
C ARG A 246 -28.91 -12.34 -20.72
N LYS A 247 -28.30 -12.53 -19.54
CA LYS A 247 -28.62 -11.70 -18.36
C LYS A 247 -28.38 -10.23 -18.61
N MET A 248 -27.25 -9.88 -19.25
CA MET A 248 -26.93 -8.48 -19.57
C MET A 248 -27.87 -7.89 -20.64
N GLN A 249 -28.34 -8.69 -21.61
CA GLN A 249 -29.34 -8.29 -22.58
C GLN A 249 -30.69 -8.01 -21.90
N VAL A 250 -31.14 -8.94 -21.05
CA VAL A 250 -32.43 -8.77 -20.31
C VAL A 250 -32.41 -7.54 -19.39
N ASN A 251 -31.23 -7.23 -18.82
CA ASN A 251 -31.05 -6.04 -17.98
C ASN A 251 -30.87 -4.73 -18.78
N GLY A 252 -30.96 -4.76 -20.14
CA GLY A 252 -30.77 -3.57 -20.98
C GLY A 252 -29.34 -3.04 -21.00
N PHE A 253 -28.37 -3.83 -20.57
CA PHE A 253 -26.96 -3.43 -20.63
C PHE A 253 -26.36 -3.72 -22.02
N TYR A 254 -26.72 -4.82 -22.63
CA TYR A 254 -26.36 -5.21 -24.00
C TYR A 254 -27.60 -5.17 -24.89
N LYS A 255 -27.40 -4.82 -26.15
CA LYS A 255 -28.43 -4.88 -27.22
C LYS A 255 -28.99 -6.29 -27.32
N ASP A 256 -30.32 -6.48 -27.39
CA ASP A 256 -30.99 -7.79 -27.49
C ASP A 256 -30.89 -8.33 -28.89
N ILE A 257 -29.81 -9.03 -29.21
CA ILE A 257 -29.51 -9.61 -30.52
C ILE A 257 -29.16 -11.09 -30.33
N GLU A 258 -29.57 -11.92 -31.28
CA GLU A 258 -29.16 -13.35 -31.34
C GLU A 258 -27.72 -13.45 -31.87
N LEU A 259 -26.81 -13.95 -31.04
CA LEU A 259 -25.40 -14.16 -31.42
C LEU A 259 -25.23 -15.57 -32.05
N PRO A 260 -24.35 -15.69 -33.06
CA PRO A 260 -24.00 -17.02 -33.59
C PRO A 260 -23.24 -17.85 -32.55
N ASP A 261 -23.12 -19.16 -32.80
CA ASP A 261 -22.33 -20.03 -31.91
C ASP A 261 -20.90 -19.49 -31.70
N PRO A 262 -20.41 -19.52 -30.46
CA PRO A 262 -19.09 -18.97 -30.14
C PRO A 262 -17.98 -19.68 -30.89
N THR A 263 -17.06 -18.90 -31.47
CA THR A 263 -15.82 -19.38 -32.07
C THR A 263 -14.73 -19.41 -31.03
N ASN A 264 -14.17 -20.58 -30.70
CA ASN A 264 -13.06 -20.69 -29.77
C ASN A 264 -11.81 -20.03 -30.36
N SER A 265 -11.49 -18.85 -29.90
CA SER A 265 -10.27 -18.12 -30.23
C SER A 265 -9.45 -17.92 -28.95
N TYR A 266 -8.52 -18.85 -28.71
CA TYR A 266 -7.58 -18.73 -27.60
C TYR A 266 -6.31 -17.99 -28.06
N SER A 267 -5.72 -17.19 -27.16
CA SER A 267 -4.37 -16.68 -27.38
C SER A 267 -3.33 -17.79 -27.08
N ASP A 268 -2.14 -17.68 -27.65
CA ASP A 268 -1.04 -18.63 -27.39
C ASP A 268 -0.74 -18.79 -25.89
N ILE A 269 -0.90 -17.70 -25.13
CA ILE A 269 -0.72 -17.70 -23.66
C ILE A 269 -1.85 -18.51 -22.99
N GLN A 270 -3.09 -18.33 -23.42
CA GLN A 270 -4.22 -19.09 -22.88
C GLN A 270 -4.12 -20.59 -23.21
N GLU A 271 -3.72 -20.93 -24.42
CA GLU A 271 -3.44 -22.31 -24.77
C GLU A 271 -2.35 -22.91 -23.89
N LYS A 272 -1.32 -22.10 -23.56
CA LYS A 272 -0.25 -22.51 -22.65
C LYS A 272 -0.74 -22.72 -21.23
N TYR A 273 -1.61 -21.86 -20.73
CA TYR A 273 -2.24 -22.07 -19.42
C TYR A 273 -3.09 -23.34 -19.38
N ASN A 274 -3.92 -23.57 -20.40
CA ASN A 274 -4.72 -24.77 -20.52
C ASN A 274 -3.82 -26.03 -20.58
N GLU A 275 -2.70 -25.97 -21.30
CA GLU A 275 -1.71 -27.06 -21.31
C GLU A 275 -1.11 -27.29 -19.91
N LEU A 276 -0.72 -26.23 -19.18
CA LEU A 276 -0.10 -26.33 -17.86
C LEU A 276 -1.09 -26.80 -16.78
N THR A 277 -2.35 -26.37 -16.85
CA THR A 277 -3.42 -26.77 -15.91
C THR A 277 -4.02 -28.12 -16.25
N GLY A 278 -3.84 -28.61 -17.47
CA GLY A 278 -4.44 -29.84 -17.96
C GLY A 278 -5.91 -29.68 -18.35
N GLU A 279 -6.38 -28.46 -18.60
CA GLU A 279 -7.73 -28.18 -19.03
C GLU A 279 -7.93 -28.62 -20.48
N ASN A 280 -8.92 -29.48 -20.73
CA ASN A 280 -9.26 -29.97 -22.08
C ASN A 280 -10.19 -28.93 -22.77
N VAL A 281 -9.62 -28.18 -23.68
CA VAL A 281 -10.30 -27.14 -24.49
C VAL A 281 -11.36 -27.69 -25.47
N GLY A 282 -11.58 -28.97 -25.52
CA GLY A 282 -12.42 -29.62 -26.51
C GLY A 282 -13.88 -29.88 -26.15
N ASP A 283 -14.35 -29.48 -24.98
CA ASP A 283 -15.71 -29.77 -24.53
C ASP A 283 -16.71 -28.76 -25.13
N ARG A 284 -17.54 -29.24 -26.04
CA ARG A 284 -18.56 -28.46 -26.77
C ARG A 284 -19.63 -27.83 -25.85
N TYR A 285 -19.69 -28.25 -24.59
CA TYR A 285 -20.74 -27.82 -23.64
C TYR A 285 -20.39 -26.54 -22.89
N ASP A 286 -19.11 -26.09 -22.86
CA ASP A 286 -18.67 -24.87 -22.15
C ASP A 286 -18.03 -23.86 -23.12
N GLN A 287 -18.59 -23.74 -24.30
CA GLN A 287 -18.13 -22.70 -25.26
C GLN A 287 -18.55 -21.33 -24.78
N ARG A 288 -17.57 -20.40 -24.73
CA ARG A 288 -17.77 -19.03 -24.29
C ARG A 288 -17.53 -18.05 -25.44
N HIS A 289 -18.38 -17.05 -25.52
CA HIS A 289 -18.16 -15.93 -26.41
C HIS A 289 -16.95 -15.12 -25.96
N THR A 290 -16.13 -14.70 -26.91
CA THR A 290 -15.04 -13.76 -26.67
C THR A 290 -15.55 -12.34 -26.94
N LEU A 291 -15.74 -11.58 -25.89
CA LEU A 291 -16.16 -10.18 -25.96
C LEU A 291 -14.95 -9.28 -25.82
N LEU A 292 -14.90 -8.25 -26.65
CA LEU A 292 -13.92 -7.17 -26.58
C LEU A 292 -14.57 -5.94 -25.97
N GLU A 293 -14.22 -5.58 -24.76
CA GLU A 293 -14.59 -4.32 -24.12
C GLU A 293 -13.50 -3.30 -24.41
N MET A 294 -13.78 -2.37 -25.30
CA MET A 294 -12.82 -1.41 -25.82
C MET A 294 -13.09 -0.02 -25.28
N GLN A 295 -12.12 0.55 -24.57
CA GLN A 295 -12.11 1.98 -24.25
C GLN A 295 -11.42 2.72 -25.38
N VAL A 296 -12.17 3.50 -26.14
CA VAL A 296 -11.71 4.11 -27.40
C VAL A 296 -12.31 5.49 -27.58
N ASN A 297 -11.62 6.37 -28.31
CA ASN A 297 -12.18 7.65 -28.73
C ASN A 297 -12.79 7.47 -30.12
N LEU A 298 -14.05 7.88 -30.27
CA LEU A 298 -14.81 7.77 -31.53
C LEU A 298 -15.52 9.06 -31.81
N ASP A 299 -15.71 9.33 -33.11
CA ASP A 299 -16.64 10.32 -33.63
C ASP A 299 -17.85 9.54 -34.15
N LEU A 300 -18.92 9.51 -33.35
CA LEU A 300 -20.11 8.71 -33.65
C LEU A 300 -21.13 9.52 -34.39
N PRO A 301 -21.71 9.00 -35.50
CA PRO A 301 -22.77 9.69 -36.24
C PRO A 301 -23.97 10.03 -35.33
N GLY A 302 -24.37 11.29 -35.31
CA GLY A 302 -25.47 11.81 -34.50
C GLY A 302 -25.10 12.14 -33.04
N PHE A 303 -23.86 11.82 -32.60
CA PHE A 303 -23.35 12.09 -31.25
C PHE A 303 -22.00 12.80 -31.27
N GLU A 304 -21.71 13.55 -32.31
CA GLU A 304 -20.49 14.34 -32.50
C GLU A 304 -20.36 15.40 -31.39
N ASP A 305 -19.12 15.77 -31.09
CA ASP A 305 -18.87 16.90 -30.21
C ASP A 305 -19.21 18.23 -30.93
N THR A 306 -20.05 19.02 -30.29
CA THR A 306 -20.50 20.32 -30.89
C THR A 306 -20.24 21.47 -29.94
N VAL A 307 -19.73 22.58 -30.49
CA VAL A 307 -19.61 23.86 -29.78
C VAL A 307 -20.36 24.91 -30.62
N ASP A 308 -21.28 25.60 -29.99
CA ASP A 308 -22.14 26.61 -30.63
C ASP A 308 -22.93 26.10 -31.87
N GLY A 309 -23.22 24.78 -31.90
CA GLY A 309 -23.94 24.11 -33.00
C GLY A 309 -23.09 23.66 -34.19
N GLU A 310 -21.77 23.88 -34.14
CA GLU A 310 -20.84 23.38 -35.16
C GLU A 310 -20.10 22.15 -34.63
N ASN A 311 -19.93 21.12 -35.48
CA ASN A 311 -19.16 19.90 -35.11
C ASN A 311 -17.68 20.28 -34.96
N THR A 312 -17.11 19.91 -33.81
CA THR A 312 -15.69 20.19 -33.52
C THR A 312 -14.75 19.22 -34.21
N GLY A 313 -15.23 18.02 -34.60
CA GLY A 313 -14.41 16.91 -35.11
C GLY A 313 -13.54 16.25 -34.03
N ILE A 314 -13.83 16.52 -32.76
CA ILE A 314 -13.13 15.89 -31.65
C ILE A 314 -13.77 14.51 -31.36
N GLN A 315 -12.94 13.47 -31.29
CA GLN A 315 -13.38 12.15 -30.92
C GLN A 315 -13.65 12.09 -29.43
N LEU A 316 -14.82 11.62 -29.02
CA LEU A 316 -15.21 11.46 -27.62
C LEU A 316 -14.87 10.07 -27.09
N PRO A 317 -14.61 9.93 -25.79
CA PRO A 317 -14.30 8.65 -25.20
C PRO A 317 -15.57 7.79 -24.97
N TYR A 318 -15.54 6.55 -25.48
CA TYR A 318 -16.59 5.57 -25.33
C TYR A 318 -16.04 4.23 -24.80
N VAL A 319 -16.94 3.43 -24.23
CA VAL A 319 -16.71 2.00 -23.95
C VAL A 319 -17.59 1.22 -24.95
N VAL A 320 -16.95 0.48 -25.83
CA VAL A 320 -17.61 -0.33 -26.85
C VAL A 320 -17.41 -1.81 -26.52
N THR A 321 -18.50 -2.58 -26.44
CA THR A 321 -18.44 -4.03 -26.27
C THR A 321 -18.82 -4.72 -27.57
N ILE A 322 -17.92 -5.54 -28.10
CA ILE A 322 -18.07 -6.23 -29.39
C ILE A 322 -17.90 -7.72 -29.18
N ASP A 323 -18.76 -8.53 -29.80
CA ASP A 323 -18.47 -9.97 -29.91
C ASP A 323 -17.43 -10.21 -31.02
N TYR A 324 -16.27 -10.75 -30.62
CA TYR A 324 -15.15 -10.95 -31.54
C TYR A 324 -15.48 -11.91 -32.70
N GLY A 325 -16.33 -12.90 -32.44
CA GLY A 325 -16.67 -13.94 -33.42
C GLY A 325 -17.55 -13.44 -34.56
N SER A 326 -18.53 -12.60 -34.24
CA SER A 326 -19.52 -12.07 -35.20
C SER A 326 -19.24 -10.63 -35.62
N SER A 327 -18.31 -9.94 -34.97
CA SER A 327 -18.05 -8.49 -35.14
C SER A 327 -19.25 -7.62 -34.73
N THR A 328 -20.20 -8.17 -33.97
CA THR A 328 -21.43 -7.48 -33.57
C THR A 328 -21.19 -6.60 -32.36
N ILE A 329 -21.57 -5.35 -32.42
CA ILE A 329 -21.52 -4.43 -31.28
C ILE A 329 -22.71 -4.67 -30.38
N LEU A 330 -22.45 -4.97 -29.12
CA LEU A 330 -23.46 -5.20 -28.08
C LEU A 330 -23.78 -3.94 -27.27
N SER A 331 -22.81 -3.08 -27.09
CA SER A 331 -22.99 -1.86 -26.30
C SER A 331 -22.00 -0.78 -26.71
N ILE A 332 -22.47 0.47 -26.75
CA ILE A 332 -21.66 1.67 -26.85
C ILE A 332 -22.12 2.62 -25.75
N ARG A 333 -21.26 2.95 -24.83
CA ARG A 333 -21.57 3.85 -23.70
C ARG A 333 -20.54 4.96 -23.58
N ARG A 334 -21.00 6.16 -23.19
CA ARG A 334 -20.13 7.31 -22.94
C ARG A 334 -19.20 7.02 -21.77
N ASN A 335 -17.92 7.37 -21.93
CA ASN A 335 -16.89 7.11 -20.91
C ASN A 335 -16.30 8.40 -20.34
N PHE A 336 -17.17 9.37 -20.06
CA PHE A 336 -16.84 10.66 -19.45
C PHE A 336 -17.97 11.08 -18.51
N TYR A 337 -17.79 12.10 -17.70
CA TYR A 337 -18.86 12.64 -16.86
C TYR A 337 -19.70 13.65 -17.65
N GLU A 338 -21.00 13.65 -17.41
CA GLU A 338 -21.95 14.56 -18.07
C GLU A 338 -21.60 16.04 -17.82
N ASP A 339 -21.19 16.34 -16.57
CA ASP A 339 -20.79 17.69 -16.13
C ASP A 339 -19.39 18.11 -16.59
N ASP A 340 -18.60 17.18 -17.17
CA ASP A 340 -17.23 17.48 -17.57
C ASP A 340 -17.17 18.17 -18.93
N LYS A 341 -16.86 19.47 -18.92
CA LYS A 341 -16.68 20.27 -20.13
C LYS A 341 -15.54 19.81 -21.02
N GLN A 342 -14.54 19.14 -20.46
CA GLN A 342 -13.38 18.62 -21.20
C GLN A 342 -13.61 17.21 -21.72
N LYS A 343 -14.69 16.55 -21.29
CA LYS A 343 -15.06 15.18 -21.66
C LYS A 343 -13.90 14.20 -21.53
N GLN A 344 -13.19 14.29 -20.41
CA GLN A 344 -12.03 13.44 -20.13
C GLN A 344 -12.45 11.98 -19.92
N ARG A 345 -11.63 11.07 -20.46
CA ARG A 345 -11.88 9.64 -20.34
C ARG A 345 -11.81 9.18 -18.88
N ARG A 346 -12.85 8.49 -18.40
CA ARG A 346 -12.86 7.84 -17.10
C ARG A 346 -11.98 6.59 -17.13
N SER A 347 -11.15 6.43 -16.12
CA SER A 347 -10.31 5.26 -15.97
C SER A 347 -11.06 4.17 -15.20
N HIS A 348 -11.09 2.95 -15.76
CA HIS A 348 -11.65 1.75 -15.12
C HIS A 348 -10.59 0.69 -14.87
N PHE A 349 -9.39 0.88 -15.39
CA PHE A 349 -8.27 -0.03 -15.26
C PHE A 349 -7.09 0.65 -14.60
N VAL A 350 -6.42 -0.09 -13.74
CA VAL A 350 -5.15 0.30 -13.13
C VAL A 350 -4.06 -0.63 -13.63
N HIS A 351 -3.00 -0.07 -14.19
CA HIS A 351 -1.84 -0.80 -14.65
C HIS A 351 -0.80 -0.92 -13.54
N TYR A 352 -0.50 -2.15 -13.16
CA TYR A 352 0.55 -2.51 -12.23
C TYR A 352 1.77 -2.96 -13.03
N GLN A 353 2.94 -2.36 -12.77
CA GLN A 353 4.19 -2.68 -13.44
C GLN A 353 5.23 -3.18 -12.44
N TYR A 354 5.84 -4.34 -12.74
CA TYR A 354 6.96 -4.88 -11.96
C TYR A 354 8.24 -4.07 -12.24
N LEU A 355 8.67 -4.04 -13.49
CA LEU A 355 9.72 -3.16 -13.99
C LEU A 355 9.24 -2.46 -15.26
N PRO A 356 9.53 -1.17 -15.46
CA PRO A 356 9.20 -0.50 -16.70
C PRO A 356 9.86 -1.18 -17.89
N GLY A 357 9.07 -1.46 -18.94
CA GLY A 357 9.53 -2.00 -20.19
C GLY A 357 10.08 -0.93 -21.16
N LEU A 358 10.38 -1.35 -22.38
CA LEU A 358 10.73 -0.44 -23.49
C LEU A 358 9.49 0.09 -24.22
N GLY A 359 8.31 -0.49 -23.94
CA GLY A 359 7.01 -0.08 -24.40
C GLY A 359 6.00 -0.09 -23.27
N PHE A 360 4.74 -0.25 -23.61
CA PHE A 360 3.64 -0.24 -22.63
C PHE A 360 3.76 -1.33 -21.57
N TYR A 361 4.07 -2.57 -21.97
CA TYR A 361 4.17 -3.69 -21.05
C TYR A 361 5.50 -3.70 -20.32
N GLY A 362 5.45 -3.94 -19.01
CA GLY A 362 6.62 -4.06 -18.16
C GLY A 362 7.40 -5.36 -18.40
N PHE A 363 8.62 -5.41 -17.88
CA PHE A 363 9.43 -6.62 -17.85
C PHE A 363 9.23 -7.38 -16.54
N GLY A 364 8.88 -8.66 -16.64
CA GLY A 364 8.81 -9.59 -15.52
C GLY A 364 10.06 -10.44 -15.38
N LEU A 365 10.07 -11.27 -14.35
CA LEU A 365 11.15 -12.22 -14.08
C LEU A 365 11.36 -13.21 -15.25
N VAL A 366 10.29 -13.55 -15.96
CA VAL A 366 10.38 -14.38 -17.17
C VAL A 366 11.32 -13.74 -18.20
N HIS A 367 11.17 -12.46 -18.45
CA HIS A 367 11.99 -11.73 -19.42
C HIS A 367 13.45 -11.57 -18.94
N MET A 368 13.66 -11.46 -17.62
CA MET A 368 14.96 -11.14 -17.05
C MET A 368 15.81 -12.36 -16.72
N ILE A 369 15.20 -13.35 -16.06
CA ILE A 369 15.92 -14.56 -15.60
C ILE A 369 15.43 -15.85 -16.26
N GLY A 370 14.46 -15.78 -17.16
CA GLY A 370 13.94 -16.96 -17.87
C GLY A 370 15.02 -17.73 -18.62
N GLY A 371 15.97 -17.03 -19.24
CA GLY A 371 17.13 -17.62 -19.89
C GLY A 371 18.06 -18.37 -18.93
N LEU A 372 18.28 -17.81 -17.72
CA LEU A 372 19.05 -18.46 -16.66
C LEU A 372 18.31 -19.68 -16.11
N ALA A 373 17.01 -19.58 -15.89
CA ALA A 373 16.17 -20.69 -15.42
C ALA A 373 16.17 -21.85 -16.43
N LYS A 374 16.06 -21.55 -17.72
CA LYS A 374 16.16 -22.54 -18.80
C LYS A 374 17.52 -23.21 -18.83
N SER A 375 18.60 -22.45 -18.67
CA SER A 375 19.95 -22.99 -18.62
C SER A 375 20.17 -23.88 -17.40
N ALA A 376 19.73 -23.43 -16.21
CA ALA A 376 19.80 -24.22 -14.97
C ALA A 376 18.99 -25.52 -15.10
N THR A 377 17.79 -25.49 -15.66
CA THR A 377 16.98 -26.67 -15.95
C THR A 377 17.68 -27.63 -16.90
N SER A 378 18.30 -27.13 -17.98
CA SER A 378 19.02 -27.94 -18.93
C SER A 378 20.25 -28.63 -18.30
N LEU A 379 21.04 -27.90 -17.50
CA LEU A 379 22.18 -28.44 -16.77
C LEU A 379 21.79 -29.48 -15.72
N LEU A 380 20.73 -29.22 -14.99
CA LEU A 380 20.18 -30.15 -13.99
C LEU A 380 19.75 -31.47 -14.65
N ARG A 381 19.03 -31.39 -15.77
CA ARG A 381 18.59 -32.55 -16.56
C ARG A 381 19.81 -33.35 -17.06
N GLN A 382 20.83 -32.69 -17.62
CA GLN A 382 22.04 -33.34 -18.07
C GLN A 382 22.80 -34.04 -16.93
N LEU A 383 22.90 -33.44 -15.76
CA LEU A 383 23.53 -34.04 -14.58
C LEU A 383 22.78 -35.29 -14.11
N VAL A 384 21.46 -35.23 -14.03
CA VAL A 384 20.61 -36.36 -13.62
C VAL A 384 20.69 -37.48 -14.68
N ASP A 385 20.55 -37.13 -15.95
CA ASP A 385 20.62 -38.08 -17.07
C ASP A 385 22.00 -38.75 -17.15
N SER A 386 23.10 -38.01 -17.00
CA SER A 386 24.44 -38.53 -16.91
C SER A 386 24.61 -39.46 -15.72
N GLY A 387 24.07 -39.10 -14.55
CA GLY A 387 24.07 -39.97 -13.37
C GLY A 387 23.33 -41.27 -13.59
N THR A 388 22.16 -41.20 -14.23
CA THR A 388 21.35 -42.39 -14.59
C THR A 388 22.10 -43.32 -15.53
N LEU A 389 22.73 -42.80 -16.58
CA LEU A 389 23.51 -43.59 -17.52
C LEU A 389 24.78 -44.18 -16.89
N SER A 390 25.43 -43.45 -15.99
CA SER A 390 26.61 -43.92 -15.27
C SER A 390 26.25 -45.04 -14.27
N ASN A 391 25.10 -44.91 -13.57
CA ASN A 391 24.65 -45.93 -12.60
C ASN A 391 24.03 -47.16 -13.26
N LEU A 392 23.40 -47.00 -14.42
CA LEU A 392 22.76 -48.04 -15.19
C LEU A 392 23.38 -48.12 -16.58
N PRO A 393 24.65 -48.54 -16.69
CA PRO A 393 25.34 -48.52 -17.97
C PRO A 393 24.78 -49.57 -18.90
N GLY A 394 24.41 -49.11 -20.11
CA GLY A 394 24.14 -50.04 -21.22
C GLY A 394 25.40 -50.74 -21.67
N GLY A 395 25.29 -51.89 -22.30
CA GLY A 395 26.41 -52.66 -22.79
C GLY A 395 26.17 -53.25 -24.17
N LEU A 396 27.26 -53.67 -24.80
CA LEU A 396 27.25 -54.42 -26.03
C LEU A 396 27.47 -55.87 -25.69
N LYS A 397 26.64 -56.76 -26.23
CA LYS A 397 26.83 -58.18 -26.15
C LYS A 397 27.20 -58.79 -27.54
N SER A 398 28.13 -59.74 -27.54
CA SER A 398 28.47 -60.46 -28.71
C SER A 398 27.24 -61.19 -29.26
N ARG A 399 27.09 -61.27 -30.62
CA ARG A 399 25.91 -61.84 -31.28
C ARG A 399 25.64 -63.29 -30.92
N GLY A 400 26.64 -64.03 -30.44
CA GLY A 400 26.51 -65.41 -30.05
C GLY A 400 26.14 -65.63 -28.59
N LEU A 401 26.14 -64.61 -27.77
CA LEU A 401 25.83 -64.69 -26.33
C LEU A 401 24.30 -64.77 -26.13
N ARG A 402 23.85 -65.87 -25.54
CA ARG A 402 22.41 -66.08 -25.21
C ARG A 402 22.26 -66.02 -23.73
N ILE A 403 21.38 -65.12 -23.24
CA ILE A 403 20.99 -64.99 -21.84
C ILE A 403 19.56 -65.48 -21.71
N LYS A 404 19.32 -66.43 -20.80
CA LYS A 404 17.99 -66.94 -20.58
C LYS A 404 17.16 -65.88 -19.90
N GLY A 405 16.02 -65.50 -20.48
CA GLY A 405 15.19 -64.41 -19.96
C GLY A 405 15.68 -62.99 -20.34
N ASP A 406 16.35 -62.83 -21.49
CA ASP A 406 16.89 -61.54 -21.98
C ASP A 406 15.81 -60.46 -22.20
N ASP A 407 14.55 -60.84 -22.33
CA ASP A 407 13.42 -59.96 -22.56
C ASP A 407 12.86 -59.29 -21.25
N THR A 408 13.38 -59.71 -20.09
CA THR A 408 12.89 -59.21 -18.78
C THR A 408 14.04 -58.57 -17.99
N PRO A 409 13.75 -57.50 -17.20
CA PRO A 409 14.72 -56.91 -16.32
C PRO A 409 15.25 -57.93 -15.28
N ILE A 410 16.51 -57.83 -14.90
CA ILE A 410 17.11 -58.66 -13.86
C ILE A 410 16.74 -58.08 -12.49
N MET A 411 16.14 -58.92 -11.64
CA MET A 411 15.78 -58.50 -10.26
C MET A 411 17.03 -58.51 -9.34
N PRO A 412 17.03 -57.68 -8.30
CA PRO A 412 18.14 -57.72 -7.33
C PRO A 412 18.27 -59.10 -6.68
N GLY A 413 19.50 -59.69 -6.78
CA GLY A 413 19.78 -61.05 -6.24
C GLY A 413 19.45 -62.20 -7.24
N GLU A 414 18.98 -61.89 -8.42
CA GLU A 414 18.69 -62.91 -9.47
C GLU A 414 19.96 -63.33 -10.21
N PHE A 415 20.13 -64.66 -10.41
CA PHE A 415 21.18 -65.22 -11.27
C PHE A 415 20.54 -65.79 -12.55
N ARG A 416 21.12 -65.48 -13.72
CA ARG A 416 20.63 -66.00 -15.04
C ARG A 416 21.69 -66.87 -15.71
N ASP A 417 21.20 -67.93 -16.28
CA ASP A 417 22.06 -68.83 -17.11
C ASP A 417 22.44 -68.13 -18.41
N VAL A 418 23.73 -68.22 -18.74
CA VAL A 418 24.27 -67.58 -19.94
C VAL A 418 25.06 -68.59 -20.76
N ASP A 419 24.66 -68.80 -22.03
CA ASP A 419 25.44 -69.59 -23.00
C ASP A 419 26.45 -68.71 -23.68
N VAL A 420 27.73 -69.04 -23.50
CA VAL A 420 28.86 -68.31 -24.08
C VAL A 420 29.45 -69.09 -25.21
N PRO A 421 29.57 -68.55 -26.44
CA PRO A 421 30.07 -69.23 -27.60
C PRO A 421 31.57 -69.53 -27.60
N GLY A 422 32.32 -69.10 -26.61
CA GLY A 422 33.77 -69.31 -26.39
C GLY A 422 34.36 -68.20 -25.58
N GLY A 423 35.32 -68.47 -24.69
CA GLY A 423 35.96 -67.50 -23.80
C GLY A 423 35.23 -67.23 -22.54
N ALA A 424 35.66 -66.22 -21.75
CA ALA A 424 35.06 -65.79 -20.55
C ALA A 424 33.83 -64.87 -20.83
N ILE A 425 32.83 -64.83 -19.97
CA ILE A 425 31.64 -63.96 -20.08
C ILE A 425 32.09 -62.51 -20.29
N LYS A 426 33.17 -62.07 -19.62
CA LYS A 426 33.73 -60.71 -19.73
C LYS A 426 34.20 -60.36 -21.17
N ASP A 427 34.61 -61.32 -21.97
CA ASP A 427 35.10 -61.09 -23.32
C ASP A 427 33.94 -60.89 -24.33
N ASN A 428 32.75 -61.28 -23.94
CA ASN A 428 31.55 -61.23 -24.76
C ASN A 428 30.56 -60.10 -24.37
N ILE A 429 30.83 -59.39 -23.28
CA ILE A 429 30.06 -58.27 -22.81
C ILE A 429 30.98 -57.07 -22.56
N THR A 430 30.71 -55.96 -23.19
CA THR A 430 31.46 -54.72 -22.99
C THR A 430 30.47 -53.64 -22.56
N PHE A 431 30.67 -53.06 -21.40
CA PHE A 431 29.87 -51.92 -20.99
C PHE A 431 30.26 -50.67 -21.75
N LEU A 432 29.28 -49.83 -22.09
CA LEU A 432 29.56 -48.53 -22.69
C LEU A 432 30.20 -47.62 -21.63
N PRO A 433 31.33 -46.94 -21.99
CA PRO A 433 32.05 -46.10 -21.02
C PRO A 433 31.36 -44.79 -20.84
N TYR A 434 30.25 -44.81 -20.07
CA TYR A 434 29.62 -43.56 -19.64
C TYR A 434 30.46 -42.87 -18.59
N LYS A 435 30.60 -41.56 -18.74
CA LYS A 435 31.33 -40.74 -17.77
C LYS A 435 30.41 -40.38 -16.62
N GLU A 436 30.96 -40.27 -15.42
CA GLU A 436 30.29 -39.74 -14.25
C GLU A 436 29.83 -38.28 -14.48
N PRO A 437 28.79 -37.82 -13.76
CA PRO A 437 28.36 -36.43 -13.81
C PRO A 437 29.52 -35.47 -13.62
N SER A 438 29.66 -34.49 -14.51
CA SER A 438 30.80 -33.57 -14.51
C SER A 438 30.72 -32.60 -13.34
N GLN A 439 31.77 -32.55 -12.51
CA GLN A 439 31.90 -31.55 -11.44
C GLN A 439 31.90 -30.11 -11.99
N THR A 440 32.42 -29.92 -13.22
CA THR A 440 32.40 -28.60 -13.88
C THR A 440 30.97 -28.17 -14.20
N LEU A 441 30.12 -29.09 -14.70
CA LEU A 441 28.70 -28.79 -14.95
C LEU A 441 27.94 -28.51 -13.65
N TYR A 442 28.25 -29.22 -12.57
CA TYR A 442 27.68 -28.95 -11.25
C TYR A 442 28.08 -27.56 -10.75
N SER A 443 29.37 -27.20 -10.87
CA SER A 443 29.84 -25.86 -10.48
C SER A 443 29.20 -24.75 -11.34
N LEU A 444 29.05 -25.00 -12.65
CA LEU A 444 28.38 -24.08 -13.57
C LEU A 444 26.90 -23.92 -13.20
N LEU A 445 26.19 -25.01 -12.87
CA LEU A 445 24.82 -24.97 -12.40
C LEU A 445 24.70 -24.07 -11.16
N ASN A 446 25.57 -24.28 -10.15
CA ASN A 446 25.56 -23.47 -8.94
C ASN A 446 25.80 -21.98 -9.24
N THR A 447 26.75 -21.67 -10.12
CA THR A 447 27.03 -20.28 -10.53
C THR A 447 25.83 -19.64 -11.22
N ILE A 448 25.15 -20.34 -12.13
CA ILE A 448 23.96 -19.83 -12.82
C ILE A 448 22.80 -19.63 -11.83
N VAL A 449 22.62 -20.55 -10.88
CA VAL A 449 21.59 -20.46 -9.85
C VAL A 449 21.86 -19.28 -8.92
N ASP A 450 23.11 -19.10 -8.48
CA ASP A 450 23.50 -17.99 -7.61
C ASP A 450 23.34 -16.64 -8.31
N GLU A 451 23.72 -16.53 -9.58
CA GLU A 451 23.51 -15.32 -10.38
C GLU A 451 22.01 -15.04 -10.59
N GLY A 452 21.20 -16.05 -10.88
CA GLY A 452 19.76 -15.91 -11.04
C GLY A 452 19.09 -15.47 -9.74
N ARG A 453 19.46 -16.07 -8.61
CA ARG A 453 18.95 -15.68 -7.29
C ARG A 453 19.37 -14.28 -6.91
N ARG A 454 20.61 -13.91 -7.16
CA ARG A 454 21.11 -12.55 -6.92
C ARG A 454 20.34 -11.53 -7.75
N PHE A 455 20.12 -11.82 -9.03
CA PHE A 455 19.41 -10.93 -9.93
C PHE A 455 17.93 -10.77 -9.55
N ALA A 456 17.28 -11.84 -9.14
CA ALA A 456 15.91 -11.84 -8.65
C ALA A 456 15.76 -11.22 -7.23
N SER A 457 16.88 -10.75 -6.62
CA SER A 457 16.93 -10.25 -5.25
C SER A 457 16.47 -11.27 -4.19
N ILE A 458 16.60 -12.58 -4.50
CA ILE A 458 16.21 -13.69 -3.63
C ILE A 458 17.37 -14.13 -2.71
N SER A 459 18.52 -13.46 -2.78
CA SER A 459 19.66 -13.87 -1.95
C SER A 459 19.26 -13.78 -0.47
N ASP A 460 18.91 -14.92 0.10
CA ASP A 460 18.78 -15.05 1.53
C ASP A 460 20.11 -14.66 2.15
N MET A 461 20.14 -13.58 2.90
CA MET A 461 21.21 -13.41 3.88
C MET A 461 21.13 -14.62 4.80
N LYS A 462 22.07 -15.54 4.64
CA LYS A 462 22.19 -16.63 5.60
C LYS A 462 22.42 -15.98 6.94
N VAL A 463 21.49 -16.17 7.87
CA VAL A 463 21.63 -15.69 9.25
C VAL A 463 22.94 -16.18 9.86
N SER A 464 23.49 -17.27 9.31
CA SER A 464 24.83 -17.79 9.64
C SER A 464 25.99 -16.88 9.24
N ASP A 465 25.82 -16.00 8.27
CA ASP A 465 26.87 -15.07 7.82
C ASP A 465 26.82 -13.75 8.63
N MET A 466 25.79 -13.58 9.45
CA MET A 466 25.67 -12.48 10.39
C MET A 466 26.45 -12.81 11.65
N ASN A 467 27.53 -12.11 11.87
CA ASN A 467 28.30 -12.21 13.09
C ASN A 467 27.37 -11.89 14.25
N SER A 468 27.15 -12.82 15.18
CA SER A 468 26.28 -12.65 16.36
C SER A 468 26.65 -11.47 17.24
N GLN A 469 27.79 -10.83 16.97
CA GLN A 469 28.31 -9.65 17.63
C GLN A 469 28.22 -8.37 16.78
N ALA A 470 27.54 -8.40 15.60
CA ALA A 470 27.39 -7.20 14.80
C ALA A 470 26.46 -6.20 15.53
N PRO A 471 26.82 -4.89 15.58
CA PRO A 471 25.92 -3.87 16.13
C PRO A 471 24.60 -3.88 15.39
N VAL A 472 23.49 -3.75 16.11
CA VAL A 472 22.12 -3.78 15.57
C VAL A 472 21.97 -2.82 14.38
N GLY A 473 22.60 -1.62 14.45
CA GLY A 473 22.59 -0.64 13.37
C GLY A 473 23.27 -1.11 12.08
N THR A 474 24.33 -1.93 12.16
CA THR A 474 25.00 -2.50 10.98
C THR A 474 24.14 -3.56 10.32
N THR A 475 23.48 -4.38 11.10
CA THR A 475 22.55 -5.41 10.65
C THR A 475 21.36 -4.77 9.91
N LEU A 476 20.79 -3.70 10.48
CA LEU A 476 19.70 -2.94 9.88
C LEU A 476 20.12 -2.24 8.58
N ALA A 477 21.27 -1.61 8.53
CA ALA A 477 21.78 -0.98 7.32
C ALA A 477 22.04 -1.99 6.18
N LEU A 478 22.46 -3.22 6.52
CA LEU A 478 22.62 -4.31 5.54
C LEU A 478 21.27 -4.82 5.05
N LEU A 479 20.28 -4.97 5.93
CA LEU A 479 18.91 -5.34 5.57
C LEU A 479 18.29 -4.27 4.67
N GLU A 480 18.41 -2.99 5.03
CA GLU A 480 17.93 -1.87 4.23
C GLU A 480 18.55 -1.83 2.84
N ARG A 481 19.86 -2.06 2.74
CA ARG A 481 20.55 -2.13 1.45
C ARG A 481 20.02 -3.25 0.55
N ASN A 482 19.71 -4.41 1.10
CA ASN A 482 19.18 -5.53 0.35
C ASN A 482 17.71 -5.31 -0.08
N MET A 483 16.97 -4.53 0.70
CA MET A 483 15.58 -4.21 0.40
C MET A 483 15.40 -3.11 -0.67
N LYS A 484 16.45 -2.38 -1.05
CA LYS A 484 16.34 -1.24 -1.98
C LYS A 484 15.77 -1.59 -3.36
N VAL A 485 16.07 -2.76 -3.91
CA VAL A 485 15.51 -3.17 -5.21
C VAL A 485 14.02 -3.48 -5.07
N MET A 486 13.66 -4.18 -4.00
CA MET A 486 12.25 -4.48 -3.68
C MET A 486 11.47 -3.21 -3.37
N SER A 487 12.04 -2.25 -2.64
CA SER A 487 11.37 -0.98 -2.33
C SER A 487 10.99 -0.19 -3.58
N ALA A 488 11.79 -0.28 -4.67
CA ALA A 488 11.45 0.36 -5.93
C ALA A 488 10.25 -0.31 -6.64
N VAL A 489 10.10 -1.63 -6.54
CA VAL A 489 8.92 -2.35 -7.04
C VAL A 489 7.70 -2.02 -6.17
N GLN A 490 7.88 -2.01 -4.85
CA GLN A 490 6.84 -1.65 -3.89
C GLN A 490 6.36 -0.20 -4.08
N ALA A 491 7.25 0.74 -4.38
CA ALA A 491 6.88 2.12 -4.68
C ALA A 491 5.96 2.23 -5.91
N ARG A 492 6.21 1.43 -6.95
CA ARG A 492 5.32 1.36 -8.13
C ARG A 492 3.99 0.71 -7.79
N LEU A 493 4.02 -0.38 -7.03
CA LEU A 493 2.82 -1.06 -6.54
C LEU A 493 1.95 -0.10 -5.72
N HIS A 494 2.55 0.62 -4.78
CA HIS A 494 1.90 1.66 -3.99
C HIS A 494 1.30 2.77 -4.86
N ALA A 495 2.02 3.26 -5.86
CA ALA A 495 1.51 4.29 -6.77
C ALA A 495 0.31 3.80 -7.60
N SER A 496 0.34 2.53 -8.05
CA SER A 496 -0.80 1.92 -8.75
C SER A 496 -1.99 1.68 -7.81
N MET A 497 -1.76 1.22 -6.58
CA MET A 497 -2.83 1.07 -5.57
C MET A 497 -3.45 2.42 -5.20
N LYS A 498 -2.66 3.49 -5.13
CA LYS A 498 -3.21 4.82 -4.91
C LYS A 498 -4.22 5.20 -6.00
N LYS A 499 -3.88 4.99 -7.29
CA LYS A 499 -4.80 5.19 -8.41
C LYS A 499 -6.06 4.31 -8.31
N GLU A 500 -5.90 3.07 -7.86
CA GLU A 500 -7.02 2.16 -7.61
C GLU A 500 -7.98 2.72 -6.56
N PHE A 501 -7.44 3.22 -5.45
CA PHE A 501 -8.26 3.82 -4.40
C PHE A 501 -8.92 5.13 -4.84
N GLU A 502 -8.26 5.94 -5.65
CA GLU A 502 -8.86 7.14 -6.27
C GLU A 502 -10.09 6.78 -7.14
N ILE A 503 -10.01 5.70 -7.92
CA ILE A 503 -11.15 5.20 -8.71
C ILE A 503 -12.26 4.68 -7.79
N LEU A 504 -11.91 3.92 -6.74
CA LEU A 504 -12.89 3.42 -5.76
C LEU A 504 -13.62 4.56 -5.04
N VAL A 505 -12.89 5.59 -4.61
CA VAL A 505 -13.48 6.81 -4.02
C VAL A 505 -14.47 7.48 -4.97
N GLY A 506 -14.11 7.59 -6.25
CA GLY A 506 -15.03 8.10 -7.29
C GLY A 506 -16.30 7.25 -7.43
N ILE A 507 -16.15 5.93 -7.47
CA ILE A 507 -17.30 5.01 -7.55
C ILE A 507 -18.20 5.08 -6.31
N ILE A 508 -17.60 5.16 -5.11
CA ILE A 508 -18.36 5.30 -3.86
C ILE A 508 -19.15 6.61 -3.85
N LYS A 509 -18.56 7.68 -4.36
CA LYS A 509 -19.22 8.98 -4.49
C LYS A 509 -20.40 8.93 -5.47
N ASP A 510 -20.21 8.28 -6.65
CA ASP A 510 -21.20 8.28 -7.73
C ASP A 510 -22.37 7.32 -7.44
N PHE A 511 -22.08 6.14 -6.86
CA PHE A 511 -23.04 5.02 -6.73
C PHE A 511 -23.24 4.52 -5.29
N GLY A 512 -22.47 5.01 -4.34
CA GLY A 512 -22.55 4.53 -2.95
C GLY A 512 -23.81 5.01 -2.24
N ASN A 513 -24.25 4.23 -1.23
CA ASN A 513 -25.31 4.69 -0.34
C ASN A 513 -24.88 5.98 0.37
N PRO A 514 -25.77 6.94 0.61
CA PRO A 514 -25.45 8.20 1.26
C PRO A 514 -25.01 8.05 2.73
N SER A 515 -25.47 6.98 3.41
CA SER A 515 -25.16 6.67 4.81
C SER A 515 -24.13 5.55 4.96
N TYR A 516 -23.44 5.51 6.09
CA TYR A 516 -22.56 4.39 6.45
C TYR A 516 -23.38 3.15 6.80
N PRO A 517 -22.87 1.92 6.56
CA PRO A 517 -23.59 0.67 6.88
C PRO A 517 -23.59 0.31 8.38
N TYR A 518 -22.93 1.10 9.22
CA TYR A 518 -22.81 0.95 10.66
C TYR A 518 -23.15 2.27 11.36
N ASP A 519 -23.59 2.18 12.61
CA ASP A 519 -23.95 3.35 13.40
C ASP A 519 -22.71 4.24 13.62
N THR A 520 -22.84 5.48 13.22
CA THR A 520 -21.94 6.56 13.57
C THR A 520 -22.69 7.47 14.54
N ASP A 521 -22.01 8.05 15.51
CA ASP A 521 -22.62 8.99 16.48
C ASP A 521 -23.13 10.29 15.82
N GLU A 522 -23.08 10.40 14.50
CA GLU A 522 -23.40 11.57 13.70
C GLU A 522 -24.58 11.31 12.73
N GLU A 523 -25.14 12.36 12.13
CA GLU A 523 -26.35 12.36 11.28
C GLU A 523 -26.29 11.41 10.06
N GLU A 524 -27.45 10.89 9.64
CA GLU A 524 -27.64 9.75 8.75
C GLU A 524 -27.00 9.84 7.34
N ASP A 525 -26.70 11.00 6.78
CA ASP A 525 -26.27 11.16 5.36
C ASP A 525 -24.83 11.68 5.17
N ILE A 526 -23.96 11.51 6.17
CA ILE A 526 -22.61 12.09 6.20
C ILE A 526 -21.65 11.47 5.17
N LYS A 527 -21.81 10.17 4.82
CA LYS A 527 -20.92 9.47 3.91
C LYS A 527 -20.81 10.15 2.55
N SER A 528 -21.93 10.60 1.96
CA SER A 528 -21.91 11.27 0.65
C SER A 528 -21.12 12.58 0.67
N SER A 529 -21.06 13.26 1.82
CA SER A 529 -20.29 14.50 2.00
C SER A 529 -18.81 14.23 2.33
N ASP A 530 -18.50 13.08 2.92
CA ASP A 530 -17.14 12.73 3.33
C ASP A 530 -16.23 12.42 2.12
N PHE A 531 -16.79 11.87 1.03
CA PHE A 531 -16.06 11.51 -0.20
C PHE A 531 -15.96 12.68 -1.19
N ASP A 532 -15.45 13.82 -0.76
CA ASP A 532 -15.41 15.09 -1.51
C ASP A 532 -14.03 15.53 -2.00
N GLN A 533 -13.03 14.66 -1.98
CA GLN A 533 -11.63 14.90 -2.36
C GLN A 533 -10.82 15.78 -1.39
N ARG A 534 -11.35 16.17 -0.24
CA ARG A 534 -10.58 16.85 0.83
C ARG A 534 -9.67 15.90 1.60
N VAL A 535 -9.95 14.61 1.53
CA VAL A 535 -9.18 13.54 2.14
C VAL A 535 -8.60 12.67 1.02
N ASP A 536 -7.27 12.54 0.99
CA ASP A 536 -6.55 11.67 0.05
C ASP A 536 -6.45 10.27 0.65
N VAL A 537 -6.85 9.25 -0.11
CA VAL A 537 -6.84 7.85 0.31
C VAL A 537 -5.57 7.18 -0.22
N LEU A 538 -4.75 6.66 0.66
CA LEU A 538 -3.44 6.11 0.34
C LEU A 538 -3.33 4.65 0.81
N PRO A 539 -2.56 3.80 0.12
CA PRO A 539 -2.19 2.50 0.65
C PRO A 539 -1.31 2.64 1.90
N VAL A 540 -1.47 1.74 2.86
CA VAL A 540 -0.64 1.70 4.09
C VAL A 540 0.81 1.32 3.76
N SER A 541 1.03 0.52 2.74
CA SER A 541 2.35 0.05 2.28
C SER A 541 3.19 1.15 1.62
N ASP A 542 3.50 2.22 2.35
CA ASP A 542 4.42 3.26 1.84
C ASP A 542 5.87 2.74 1.89
N PRO A 543 6.53 2.57 0.73
CA PRO A 543 7.92 2.09 0.68
C PRO A 543 8.93 3.09 1.27
N ASN A 544 8.53 4.34 1.47
CA ASN A 544 9.33 5.34 2.17
C ASN A 544 9.05 5.34 3.68
N ALA A 545 8.01 4.63 4.12
CA ALA A 545 7.75 4.44 5.54
C ALA A 545 8.87 3.60 6.15
N SER A 546 9.39 4.05 7.28
CA SER A 546 10.39 3.30 8.04
C SER A 546 9.84 1.91 8.39
N THR A 547 10.70 0.88 8.32
CA THR A 547 10.32 -0.47 8.74
C THR A 547 9.84 -0.46 10.20
N MET A 548 9.03 -1.45 10.60
CA MET A 548 8.56 -1.56 11.98
C MET A 548 9.71 -1.47 12.98
N ALA A 549 10.84 -2.12 12.71
CA ALA A 549 12.03 -2.04 13.54
C ALA A 549 12.64 -0.63 13.60
N GLN A 550 12.66 0.08 12.47
CA GLN A 550 13.11 1.48 12.43
C GLN A 550 12.15 2.41 13.17
N ARG A 551 10.85 2.22 13.03
CA ARG A 551 9.83 2.97 13.78
C ARG A 551 9.98 2.75 15.29
N ILE A 552 10.12 1.51 15.74
CA ILE A 552 10.36 1.22 17.15
C ILE A 552 11.61 1.95 17.66
N MET A 553 12.72 1.95 16.90
CA MET A 553 13.93 2.68 17.30
C MET A 553 13.75 4.20 17.28
N GLN A 554 13.00 4.74 16.31
CA GLN A 554 12.67 6.17 16.27
C GLN A 554 11.84 6.57 17.50
N TYR A 555 10.83 5.77 17.86
CA TYR A 555 10.04 6.01 19.07
C TYR A 555 10.85 5.82 20.34
N GLN A 556 11.74 4.83 20.42
CA GLN A 556 12.66 4.70 21.56
C GLN A 556 13.59 5.90 21.69
N ALA A 557 14.11 6.40 20.56
CA ALA A 557 14.94 7.61 20.57
C ALA A 557 14.12 8.85 20.97
N ALA A 558 12.90 9.00 20.45
CA ALA A 558 11.98 10.07 20.83
C ALA A 558 11.63 10.00 22.31
N PHE A 559 11.36 8.80 22.84
CA PHE A 559 11.10 8.56 24.26
C PHE A 559 12.28 8.94 25.17
N GLN A 560 13.51 8.63 24.75
CA GLN A 560 14.70 9.05 25.47
C GLN A 560 14.84 10.58 25.51
N LEU A 561 14.55 11.26 24.41
CA LEU A 561 14.53 12.72 24.34
C LEU A 561 13.41 13.30 25.22
N ALA A 562 12.22 12.74 25.15
CA ALA A 562 11.07 13.15 25.95
C ALA A 562 11.30 12.96 27.46
N THR A 563 12.01 11.90 27.86
CA THR A 563 12.40 11.68 29.26
C THR A 563 13.36 12.76 29.78
N SER A 564 14.20 13.35 28.91
CA SER A 564 15.12 14.42 29.26
C SER A 564 14.46 15.81 29.35
N ALA A 565 13.35 16.03 28.68
CA ALA A 565 12.59 17.29 28.66
C ALA A 565 11.08 17.04 28.56
N PRO A 566 10.44 16.47 29.59
CA PRO A 566 9.04 16.03 29.54
C PRO A 566 8.04 17.17 29.27
N GLU A 567 8.38 18.40 29.60
CA GLU A 567 7.51 19.58 29.37
C GLU A 567 7.33 19.95 27.89
N MET A 568 8.19 19.42 27.00
CA MET A 568 8.17 19.74 25.56
C MET A 568 7.42 18.68 24.72
N TYR A 569 7.05 17.54 25.32
CA TYR A 569 6.50 16.37 24.61
C TYR A 569 5.20 15.92 25.24
N ASP A 570 4.25 15.56 24.41
CA ASP A 570 3.09 14.78 24.85
C ASP A 570 3.51 13.30 25.00
N LEU A 571 3.79 12.91 26.24
CA LEU A 571 4.22 11.54 26.57
C LEU A 571 3.12 10.53 26.35
N ARG A 572 1.86 10.93 26.49
CA ARG A 572 0.70 10.06 26.32
C ARG A 572 0.53 9.67 24.87
N GLU A 573 0.53 10.67 23.98
CA GLU A 573 0.46 10.47 22.54
C GLU A 573 1.69 9.67 22.04
N LEU A 574 2.86 9.92 22.57
CA LEU A 574 4.06 9.16 22.23
C LEU A 574 3.95 7.67 22.64
N HIS A 575 3.36 7.38 23.80
CA HIS A 575 3.10 6.01 24.23
C HIS A 575 2.03 5.33 23.38
N ARG A 576 0.95 6.04 23.03
CA ARG A 576 -0.12 5.56 22.16
C ARG A 576 0.43 5.13 20.81
N GLN A 577 1.16 6.01 20.15
CA GLN A 577 1.81 5.73 18.86
C GLN A 577 2.81 4.58 18.95
N MET A 578 3.52 4.44 20.07
CA MET A 578 4.42 3.31 20.27
C MET A 578 3.67 1.98 20.40
N LEU A 579 2.55 1.93 21.10
CA LEU A 579 1.71 0.73 21.22
C LEU A 579 1.06 0.35 19.90
N GLU A 580 0.59 1.32 19.12
CA GLU A 580 0.07 1.11 17.76
C GLU A 580 1.12 0.50 16.83
N VAL A 581 2.36 1.00 16.88
CA VAL A 581 3.47 0.46 16.09
C VAL A 581 3.85 -0.95 16.50
N LEU A 582 3.66 -1.31 17.79
CA LEU A 582 3.86 -2.68 18.28
C LEU A 582 2.72 -3.62 17.88
N GLY A 583 1.65 -3.11 17.23
CA GLY A 583 0.52 -3.91 16.78
C GLY A 583 -0.41 -4.36 17.92
N ILE A 584 -0.45 -3.59 19.00
CA ILE A 584 -1.36 -3.87 20.12
C ILE A 584 -2.72 -3.30 19.75
N GLU A 585 -3.72 -4.16 19.66
CA GLU A 585 -5.11 -3.79 19.48
C GLU A 585 -5.65 -3.22 20.81
N ASN A 586 -6.62 -2.32 20.74
CA ASN A 586 -7.25 -1.65 21.90
C ASN A 586 -6.29 -0.75 22.70
N VAL A 587 -5.54 0.09 21.99
CA VAL A 587 -4.66 1.09 22.63
C VAL A 587 -5.47 2.04 23.50
N ASP A 588 -6.71 2.34 23.15
CA ASP A 588 -7.62 3.21 23.89
C ASP A 588 -8.04 2.63 25.26
N ASP A 589 -8.11 1.31 25.36
CA ASP A 589 -8.35 0.63 26.65
C ASP A 589 -7.13 0.69 27.58
N ILE A 590 -5.92 0.74 26.98
CA ILE A 590 -4.65 0.77 27.72
C ILE A 590 -4.30 2.19 28.11
N ILE A 591 -4.50 3.15 27.20
CA ILE A 591 -4.27 4.57 27.40
C ILE A 591 -5.59 5.27 27.02
N PRO A 592 -6.60 5.25 27.91
CA PRO A 592 -7.88 5.89 27.60
C PRO A 592 -7.64 7.37 27.31
N GLU A 593 -8.36 7.92 26.34
CA GLU A 593 -8.38 9.35 26.09
C GLU A 593 -8.75 10.09 27.39
N GLU A 594 -8.31 11.34 27.54
CA GLU A 594 -8.85 12.21 28.58
C GLU A 594 -10.32 12.52 28.24
N GLY A 595 -11.14 11.48 28.31
CA GLY A 595 -12.58 11.69 28.31
C GLY A 595 -12.92 12.61 29.48
N ASP A 596 -13.88 13.49 29.31
CA ASP A 596 -14.39 14.37 30.37
C ASP A 596 -14.62 13.53 31.60
N ILE A 597 -13.77 13.73 32.62
CA ILE A 597 -13.94 13.06 33.90
C ILE A 597 -15.30 13.51 34.40
N PRO A 598 -16.29 12.61 34.54
CA PRO A 598 -17.63 13.06 34.88
C PRO A 598 -17.63 13.81 36.22
N PRO A 599 -18.40 14.90 36.35
CA PRO A 599 -18.51 15.62 37.62
C PRO A 599 -19.06 14.68 38.67
N VAL A 600 -18.42 14.63 39.83
CA VAL A 600 -18.79 13.78 40.96
C VAL A 600 -19.11 14.61 42.19
N ASP A 601 -19.92 14.07 43.09
CA ASP A 601 -20.16 14.67 44.37
C ASP A 601 -18.91 14.66 45.29
N PRO A 602 -18.83 15.51 46.32
CA PRO A 602 -17.64 15.61 47.17
C PRO A 602 -17.20 14.31 47.84
N VAL A 603 -18.15 13.42 48.21
CA VAL A 603 -17.85 12.16 48.87
C VAL A 603 -17.30 11.13 47.85
N SER A 604 -17.90 11.05 46.66
CA SER A 604 -17.43 10.23 45.57
C SER A 604 -16.06 10.69 45.08
N ALA A 605 -15.77 11.98 45.07
CA ALA A 605 -14.46 12.53 44.76
C ALA A 605 -13.39 12.03 45.75
N VAL A 606 -13.67 12.05 47.05
CA VAL A 606 -12.74 11.48 48.07
C VAL A 606 -12.55 9.97 47.87
N GLN A 607 -13.61 9.22 47.54
CA GLN A 607 -13.51 7.79 47.27
C GLN A 607 -12.67 7.51 46.04
N ASN A 608 -12.84 8.31 44.97
CA ASN A 608 -12.04 8.19 43.75
C ASN A 608 -10.54 8.50 44.03
N LEU A 609 -10.25 9.55 44.82
CA LEU A 609 -8.88 9.87 45.22
C LEU A 609 -8.22 8.75 46.00
N ILE A 610 -8.94 8.12 46.99
CA ILE A 610 -8.41 6.96 47.72
C ILE A 610 -8.15 5.77 46.82
N ASN A 611 -8.99 5.56 45.81
CA ASN A 611 -8.84 4.49 44.81
C ASN A 611 -7.85 4.84 43.67
N ASN A 612 -7.16 5.96 43.76
CA ASN A 612 -6.22 6.47 42.73
C ASN A 612 -6.87 6.64 41.35
N LYS A 613 -8.15 7.04 41.32
CA LYS A 613 -8.86 7.44 40.12
C LYS A 613 -8.75 8.94 39.89
N PRO A 614 -8.69 9.42 38.66
CA PRO A 614 -8.63 10.85 38.35
C PRO A 614 -9.91 11.56 38.78
N VAL A 615 -9.79 12.77 39.28
CA VAL A 615 -10.87 13.68 39.64
C VAL A 615 -10.55 15.08 39.10
N LYS A 616 -11.57 15.84 38.70
CA LYS A 616 -11.43 17.17 38.12
C LYS A 616 -12.48 18.08 38.71
N ALA A 617 -12.11 19.35 38.95
CA ALA A 617 -13.03 20.37 39.40
C ALA A 617 -13.76 21.03 38.22
N TYR A 618 -15.02 21.36 38.37
CA TYR A 618 -15.87 22.02 37.37
C TYR A 618 -16.44 23.32 37.91
N GLU A 619 -16.57 24.34 37.08
CA GLU A 619 -17.04 25.69 37.45
C GLU A 619 -18.39 25.72 38.17
N PHE A 620 -19.31 24.81 37.87
CA PHE A 620 -20.65 24.76 38.44
C PHE A 620 -20.74 24.01 39.78
N GLN A 621 -19.63 23.48 40.31
CA GLN A 621 -19.61 22.72 41.56
C GLN A 621 -19.55 23.65 42.79
N ASP A 622 -20.08 23.20 43.95
CA ASP A 622 -19.87 23.87 45.23
C ASP A 622 -18.46 23.64 45.73
N HIS A 623 -17.58 24.58 45.40
CA HIS A 623 -16.16 24.48 45.72
C HIS A 623 -15.88 24.40 47.23
N ASP A 624 -16.70 25.08 48.06
CA ASP A 624 -16.55 25.04 49.51
C ASP A 624 -16.88 23.67 50.08
N ALA A 625 -17.92 23.03 49.58
CA ALA A 625 -18.32 21.70 50.01
C ALA A 625 -17.23 20.65 49.64
N HIS A 626 -16.64 20.74 48.43
CA HIS A 626 -15.58 19.85 48.02
C HIS A 626 -14.29 20.03 48.85
N ILE A 627 -13.86 21.26 49.09
CA ILE A 627 -12.70 21.57 49.93
C ILE A 627 -12.87 21.07 51.35
N GLN A 628 -14.03 21.36 51.98
CA GLN A 628 -14.31 20.91 53.33
C GLN A 628 -14.39 19.40 53.47
N THR A 629 -14.98 18.72 52.50
CA THR A 629 -15.10 17.26 52.53
C THR A 629 -13.74 16.57 52.39
N VAL A 630 -12.87 17.07 51.50
CA VAL A 630 -11.50 16.55 51.37
C VAL A 630 -10.67 16.81 52.61
N ALA A 631 -10.80 18.03 53.21
CA ALA A 631 -10.11 18.33 54.45
C ALA A 631 -10.59 17.44 55.62
N ALA A 632 -11.91 17.27 55.78
CA ALA A 632 -12.47 16.36 56.80
C ALA A 632 -12.06 14.90 56.57
N ALA A 633 -11.92 14.46 55.32
CA ALA A 633 -11.42 13.12 55.01
C ALA A 633 -9.94 12.94 55.36
N GLN A 634 -9.11 13.97 55.19
CA GLN A 634 -7.69 13.93 55.58
C GLN A 634 -7.51 13.89 57.11
N ASP A 635 -8.41 14.50 57.84
CA ASP A 635 -8.40 14.53 59.30
C ASP A 635 -9.03 13.28 59.95
N ASN A 636 -9.72 12.43 59.14
CA ASN A 636 -10.36 11.22 59.66
C ASN A 636 -9.36 10.12 60.01
N PRO A 637 -9.32 9.63 61.27
CA PRO A 637 -8.36 8.62 61.72
C PRO A 637 -8.47 7.27 60.96
N GLU A 638 -9.69 6.91 60.50
CA GLU A 638 -9.94 5.68 59.74
C GLU A 638 -9.31 5.74 58.34
N ILE A 639 -9.51 6.91 57.65
CA ILE A 639 -8.91 7.14 56.34
C ILE A 639 -7.39 7.21 56.43
N GLN A 640 -6.87 7.88 57.45
CA GLN A 640 -5.42 7.90 57.72
C GLN A 640 -4.85 6.49 57.93
N ALA A 641 -5.59 5.63 58.64
CA ALA A 641 -5.17 4.24 58.87
C ALA A 641 -5.16 3.39 57.55
N ILE A 642 -6.10 3.72 56.60
CA ILE A 642 -6.13 3.09 55.29
C ILE A 642 -4.97 3.62 54.43
N LEU A 643 -4.75 4.90 54.37
CA LEU A 643 -3.66 5.52 53.63
C LEU A 643 -2.29 5.05 54.12
N GLY A 644 -2.10 4.89 55.45
CA GLY A 644 -0.86 4.41 56.01
C GLY A 644 -0.49 2.95 55.69
N LYS A 645 -1.47 2.18 55.15
CA LYS A 645 -1.25 0.79 54.65
C LYS A 645 -1.10 0.72 53.15
N THR A 646 -1.36 1.79 52.45
CA THR A 646 -1.38 1.85 50.96
C THR A 646 -0.02 2.30 50.44
N PRO A 647 0.65 1.54 49.56
CA PRO A 647 1.99 1.90 49.03
C PRO A 647 1.99 3.25 48.29
N ASN A 648 0.86 3.71 47.73
CA ASN A 648 0.74 4.91 46.96
C ASN A 648 0.23 6.12 47.77
N ALA A 649 0.25 6.08 49.07
CA ALA A 649 -0.22 7.13 49.96
C ALA A 649 0.33 8.56 49.62
N PRO A 650 1.64 8.74 49.30
CA PRO A 650 2.14 10.06 48.94
C PRO A 650 1.51 10.61 47.67
N SER A 651 1.25 9.74 46.65
CA SER A 651 0.60 10.10 45.41
C SER A 651 -0.86 10.52 45.63
N ILE A 652 -1.60 9.78 46.47
CA ILE A 652 -2.98 10.09 46.81
C ILE A 652 -3.09 11.43 47.54
N LEU A 653 -2.17 11.71 48.48
CA LEU A 653 -2.13 13.00 49.18
C LEU A 653 -1.77 14.17 48.23
N ALA A 654 -0.85 13.92 47.29
CA ALA A 654 -0.52 14.92 46.28
C ALA A 654 -1.71 15.22 45.35
N ALA A 655 -2.43 14.18 44.91
CA ALA A 655 -3.65 14.32 44.10
C ALA A 655 -4.78 15.05 44.89
N ALA A 656 -4.97 14.73 46.13
CA ALA A 656 -5.93 15.42 46.97
C ALA A 656 -5.57 16.89 47.16
N SER A 657 -4.29 17.23 47.35
CA SER A 657 -3.82 18.60 47.41
C SER A 657 -4.01 19.36 46.09
N ALA A 658 -3.74 18.70 44.95
CA ALA A 658 -3.98 19.25 43.62
C ALA A 658 -5.46 19.55 43.39
N TYR A 659 -6.34 18.60 43.73
CA TYR A 659 -7.79 18.75 43.62
C TYR A 659 -8.34 19.92 44.49
N VAL A 660 -7.86 20.06 45.74
CA VAL A 660 -8.19 21.20 46.60
C VAL A 660 -7.70 22.51 45.99
N ASN A 661 -6.50 22.55 45.40
CA ASN A 661 -5.98 23.75 44.76
C ASN A 661 -6.79 24.12 43.52
N GLU A 662 -7.25 23.17 42.76
CA GLU A 662 -8.14 23.37 41.61
C GLU A 662 -9.45 24.06 42.07
N HIS A 663 -10.10 23.50 43.08
CA HIS A 663 -11.31 24.10 43.63
C HIS A 663 -11.08 25.50 44.24
N LEU A 664 -9.95 25.73 44.91
CA LEU A 664 -9.55 27.05 45.39
C LEU A 664 -9.36 28.06 44.25
N THR A 665 -8.78 27.61 43.14
CA THR A 665 -8.58 28.43 41.96
C THR A 665 -9.91 28.82 41.31
N MET A 666 -10.83 27.84 41.17
CA MET A 666 -12.18 28.09 40.65
C MET A 666 -12.98 29.03 41.58
N LYS A 667 -12.95 28.77 42.87
CA LYS A 667 -13.56 29.66 43.86
C LYS A 667 -13.02 31.10 43.78
N PHE A 668 -11.72 31.26 43.61
CA PHE A 668 -11.10 32.57 43.45
C PHE A 668 -11.56 33.23 42.13
N ARG A 669 -11.70 32.47 41.08
CA ARG A 669 -12.25 32.91 39.79
C ARG A 669 -13.69 33.42 39.96
N ASP A 670 -14.56 32.64 40.60
CA ASP A 670 -15.94 33.02 40.88
C ASP A 670 -16.04 34.32 41.69
N GLN A 671 -15.15 34.49 42.69
CA GLN A 671 -15.08 35.73 43.48
C GLN A 671 -14.65 36.93 42.63
N VAL A 672 -13.74 36.73 41.70
CA VAL A 672 -13.32 37.80 40.78
C VAL A 672 -14.43 38.14 39.80
N GLU A 673 -15.13 37.16 39.26
CA GLU A 673 -16.29 37.34 38.38
C GLU A 673 -17.43 38.06 39.06
N GLN A 674 -17.75 37.72 40.32
CA GLN A 674 -18.74 38.41 41.13
C GLN A 674 -18.33 39.87 41.38
N GLU A 675 -17.06 40.15 41.63
CA GLU A 675 -16.58 41.50 41.84
C GLU A 675 -16.57 42.35 40.56
N MET A 676 -16.34 41.70 39.41
CA MET A 676 -16.38 42.34 38.09
C MET A 676 -17.82 42.51 37.57
N GLY A 677 -18.71 41.59 37.91
CA GLY A 677 -20.08 41.52 37.37
C GLY A 677 -20.11 41.03 35.89
N ILE A 678 -19.06 40.36 35.42
CA ILE A 678 -18.95 39.84 34.06
C ILE A 678 -18.31 38.44 34.17
N GLU A 679 -18.86 37.47 33.45
CA GLU A 679 -18.27 36.12 33.33
C GLU A 679 -16.95 36.15 32.56
N LEU A 680 -15.96 35.44 33.06
CA LEU A 680 -14.65 35.25 32.38
C LEU A 680 -14.83 34.19 31.28
N PRO A 681 -14.06 34.30 30.17
CA PRO A 681 -14.10 33.30 29.12
C PRO A 681 -13.63 31.92 29.63
N PRO A 682 -14.09 30.82 28.99
CA PRO A 682 -13.72 29.46 29.38
C PRO A 682 -12.20 29.28 29.48
N LEU A 683 -11.76 28.42 30.39
CA LEU A 683 -10.34 28.11 30.60
C LEU A 683 -9.75 27.47 29.35
N GLY A 684 -8.71 28.07 28.76
CA GLY A 684 -8.00 27.54 27.61
C GLY A 684 -8.42 28.11 26.26
N GLU A 685 -9.45 28.94 26.16
CA GLU A 685 -9.80 29.61 24.92
C GLU A 685 -8.83 30.77 24.61
N PRO A 686 -8.26 30.81 23.39
CA PRO A 686 -7.37 31.89 22.97
C PRO A 686 -8.19 33.18 22.76
N LEU A 687 -7.85 34.20 23.53
CA LEU A 687 -8.48 35.51 23.41
C LEU A 687 -7.80 36.38 22.35
N PRO A 688 -8.56 37.24 21.63
CA PRO A 688 -7.97 38.32 20.85
C PRO A 688 -7.18 39.29 21.76
N ALA A 689 -6.00 39.74 21.28
CA ALA A 689 -5.04 40.51 22.10
C ALA A 689 -5.63 41.79 22.72
N ASP A 690 -6.59 42.45 22.06
CA ASP A 690 -7.25 43.67 22.55
C ASP A 690 -8.23 43.36 23.68
N VAL A 691 -8.91 42.21 23.62
CA VAL A 691 -9.85 41.74 24.63
C VAL A 691 -9.09 41.23 25.85
N GLU A 692 -8.00 40.47 25.62
CA GLU A 692 -7.15 39.94 26.69
C GLU A 692 -6.59 41.07 27.57
N LYS A 693 -6.03 42.14 26.97
CA LYS A 693 -5.50 43.26 27.70
C LYS A 693 -6.55 43.96 28.56
N ARG A 694 -7.75 44.14 28.05
CA ARG A 694 -8.87 44.79 28.75
C ARG A 694 -9.40 43.92 29.91
N ILE A 695 -9.51 42.63 29.70
CA ILE A 695 -9.91 41.67 30.74
C ILE A 695 -8.82 41.63 31.82
N SER A 696 -7.53 41.55 31.45
CA SER A 696 -6.41 41.51 32.39
C SER A 696 -6.37 42.72 33.31
N GLU A 697 -6.66 43.94 32.80
CA GLU A 697 -6.72 45.16 33.61
C GLU A 697 -7.89 45.10 34.63
N LEU A 698 -9.08 44.62 34.20
CA LEU A 698 -10.25 44.50 35.07
C LEU A 698 -10.08 43.37 36.13
N VAL A 699 -9.51 42.21 35.70
CA VAL A 699 -9.21 41.10 36.60
C VAL A 699 -8.23 41.49 37.67
N ALA A 700 -7.13 42.24 37.32
CA ALA A 700 -6.14 42.71 38.27
C ALA A 700 -6.74 43.65 39.31
N GLU A 701 -7.64 44.54 38.91
CA GLU A 701 -8.34 45.47 39.83
C GLU A 701 -9.32 44.71 40.76
N ALA A 702 -10.10 43.78 40.20
CA ALA A 702 -11.06 42.97 40.98
C ALA A 702 -10.33 42.03 41.95
N ALA A 703 -9.27 41.34 41.51
CA ALA A 703 -8.44 40.50 42.37
C ALA A 703 -7.79 41.24 43.52
N SER A 704 -7.36 42.51 43.29
CA SER A 704 -6.83 43.37 44.34
C SER A 704 -7.92 43.67 45.37
N ARG A 705 -9.15 43.97 44.96
CA ARG A 705 -10.28 44.22 45.86
C ARG A 705 -10.70 42.96 46.63
N VAL A 706 -10.75 41.77 45.98
CA VAL A 706 -11.05 40.50 46.64
C VAL A 706 -9.99 40.20 47.71
N THR A 707 -8.70 40.36 47.40
CA THR A 707 -7.63 40.13 48.35
C THR A 707 -7.71 41.10 49.52
N GLN A 708 -8.04 42.38 49.28
CA GLN A 708 -8.18 43.37 50.33
C GLN A 708 -9.38 43.07 51.26
N LYS A 709 -10.50 42.61 50.67
CA LYS A 709 -11.67 42.16 51.46
C LYS A 709 -11.34 40.95 52.32
N ALA A 710 -10.63 39.95 51.73
CA ALA A 710 -10.22 38.74 52.45
C ALA A 710 -9.24 39.07 53.61
N MET A 711 -8.30 40.01 53.42
CA MET A 711 -7.42 40.47 54.48
C MET A 711 -8.16 41.20 55.59
N MET A 712 -9.12 42.07 55.26
CA MET A 712 -9.94 42.75 56.26
C MET A 712 -10.82 41.78 57.08
N GLN A 713 -11.37 40.73 56.40
CA GLN A 713 -12.15 39.73 57.10
C GLN A 713 -11.27 38.89 58.04
N ALA A 714 -10.12 38.42 57.55
CA ALA A 714 -9.16 37.68 58.39
C ALA A 714 -8.62 38.52 59.59
N GLU A 715 -8.48 39.82 59.43
CA GLU A 715 -8.05 40.70 60.49
C GLU A 715 -9.19 40.97 61.52
N GLN A 716 -10.45 40.99 61.00
CA GLN A 716 -11.62 41.14 61.84
C GLN A 716 -11.95 39.86 62.65
N GLU A 717 -11.70 38.67 62.03
CA GLU A 717 -11.78 37.37 62.73
C GLU A 717 -10.68 37.23 63.78
N ARG A 718 -9.47 37.67 63.50
CA ARG A 718 -8.38 37.71 64.50
C ARG A 718 -8.63 38.64 65.64
N ILE A 719 -9.32 39.77 65.43
CA ILE A 719 -9.73 40.71 66.44
C ILE A 719 -10.87 40.13 67.31
N ASN A 720 -11.82 39.39 66.69
CA ASN A 720 -12.88 38.68 67.38
C ASN A 720 -12.39 37.52 68.24
N GLU A 721 -11.42 36.73 67.74
CA GLU A 721 -10.80 35.63 68.49
C GLU A 721 -9.94 36.19 69.66
N GLN A 722 -9.30 37.33 69.50
CA GLN A 722 -8.51 37.95 70.57
C GLN A 722 -9.36 38.53 71.67
N MET A 723 -10.65 38.79 71.44
CA MET A 723 -11.56 39.33 72.47
C MET A 723 -12.26 38.23 73.32
N GLN A 724 -12.19 36.96 72.99
CA GLN A 724 -13.00 35.93 73.63
C GLN A 724 -12.27 34.95 74.57
N ASP A 725 -10.91 34.96 74.66
CA ASP A 725 -10.28 33.94 75.57
C ASP A 725 -9.04 34.41 76.32
N PRO A 726 -9.17 34.75 77.63
CA PRO A 726 -8.02 35.12 78.46
C PRO A 726 -7.07 33.93 78.81
N LEU A 727 -7.47 32.69 78.54
CA LEU A 727 -6.66 31.49 78.76
C LEU A 727 -5.66 31.20 77.59
N ILE A 728 -5.92 31.77 76.46
CA ILE A 728 -5.05 31.55 75.27
C ILE A 728 -3.83 32.48 75.33
N GLN A 729 -3.95 33.67 76.02
CA GLN A 729 -2.79 34.54 76.22
C GLN A 729 -1.67 33.89 77.05
N ALA A 730 -2.05 33.06 78.03
CA ALA A 730 -1.03 32.30 78.84
C ALA A 730 -0.37 31.16 78.05
N LYS A 731 -1.13 30.51 77.17
CA LYS A 731 -0.57 29.50 76.26
C LYS A 731 0.21 30.09 75.10
N GLN A 732 -0.13 31.26 74.62
CA GLN A 732 0.63 31.96 73.56
C GLN A 732 2.01 32.37 74.04
N ALA A 733 2.15 32.75 75.33
CA ALA A 733 3.46 33.06 75.91
C ALA A 733 4.35 31.80 76.02
N GLU A 734 3.74 30.67 76.31
CA GLU A 734 4.46 29.35 76.30
C GLU A 734 4.79 28.81 74.92
N ILE A 735 3.92 29.10 73.95
CA ILE A 735 4.15 28.75 72.54
C ILE A 735 5.20 29.67 71.90
N ALA A 736 5.18 30.94 72.22
CA ALA A 736 6.18 31.89 71.70
C ALA A 736 7.60 31.53 72.18
N ILE A 737 7.75 30.98 73.39
CA ILE A 737 9.03 30.50 73.90
C ILE A 737 9.44 29.22 73.16
N LYS A 738 8.47 28.36 72.86
CA LYS A 738 8.74 27.12 72.06
C LYS A 738 8.98 27.42 70.59
N GLU A 739 8.29 28.35 70.04
CA GLU A 739 8.52 28.84 68.65
C GLU A 739 9.90 29.50 68.53
N ALA A 740 10.36 30.27 69.50
CA ALA A 740 11.68 30.83 69.51
C ALA A 740 12.77 29.72 69.58
N GLU A 741 12.48 28.64 70.28
CA GLU A 741 13.37 27.44 70.35
C GLU A 741 13.34 26.66 69.06
N VAL A 742 12.15 26.49 68.42
CA VAL A 742 11.97 25.85 67.10
C VAL A 742 12.60 26.70 65.99
N GLN A 743 12.45 28.02 66.04
CA GLN A 743 13.11 28.91 65.05
C GLN A 743 14.62 28.86 65.17
N ARG A 744 15.17 28.78 66.42
CA ARG A 744 16.59 28.60 66.58
C ARG A 744 17.09 27.26 66.08
N LYS A 745 16.28 26.18 66.25
CA LYS A 745 16.58 24.87 65.66
C LYS A 745 16.45 24.88 64.17
N ALA A 746 15.37 25.50 63.63
CA ALA A 746 15.16 25.63 62.20
C ALA A 746 16.24 26.45 61.50
N GLN A 747 16.70 27.55 62.14
CA GLN A 747 17.87 28.31 61.64
C GLN A 747 19.17 27.50 61.71
N ALA A 748 19.37 26.68 62.72
CA ALA A 748 20.55 25.79 62.81
C ALA A 748 20.47 24.65 61.82
N ASP A 749 19.25 24.12 61.56
CA ASP A 749 19.07 23.08 60.56
C ASP A 749 19.07 23.63 59.15
N ALA A 750 18.55 24.85 58.91
CA ALA A 750 18.69 25.57 57.64
C ALA A 750 20.17 25.88 57.32
N ALA A 751 20.96 26.27 58.31
CA ALA A 751 22.38 26.48 58.12
C ALA A 751 23.12 25.16 57.88
N ARG A 752 22.67 24.03 58.50
CA ARG A 752 23.20 22.68 58.17
C ARG A 752 22.79 22.20 56.82
N LEU A 753 21.55 22.47 56.39
CA LEU A 753 21.06 22.18 55.02
C LEU A 753 21.76 23.00 53.98
N GLN A 754 22.01 24.31 54.20
CA GLN A 754 22.83 25.10 53.30
C GLN A 754 24.27 24.60 53.20
N LEU A 755 24.87 24.18 54.31
CA LEU A 755 26.19 23.57 54.28
C LEU A 755 26.22 22.19 53.61
N ALA A 756 25.11 21.42 53.77
CA ALA A 756 24.95 20.13 53.07
C ALA A 756 24.69 20.33 51.58
N ALA A 757 23.87 21.34 51.20
CA ALA A 757 23.62 21.69 49.79
C ALA A 757 24.89 22.20 49.11
N GLN A 758 25.72 22.99 49.84
CA GLN A 758 26.97 23.48 49.30
C GLN A 758 27.98 22.31 49.13
N LYS A 759 28.03 21.37 50.05
CA LYS A 759 28.82 20.13 49.93
C LYS A 759 28.31 19.22 48.77
N GLN A 760 26.99 19.18 48.57
CA GLN A 760 26.39 18.47 47.45
C GLN A 760 26.65 19.12 46.10
N GLN A 761 26.70 20.45 46.08
CA GLN A 761 27.05 21.22 44.90
C GLN A 761 28.52 21.06 44.54
N ASP A 762 29.40 21.10 45.57
CA ASP A 762 30.82 20.82 45.38
C ASP A 762 31.10 19.38 44.94
N GLN A 763 30.29 18.41 45.45
CA GLN A 763 30.36 17.02 44.99
C GLN A 763 29.86 16.84 43.55
N LYS A 764 28.78 17.52 43.18
CA LYS A 764 28.28 17.50 41.78
C LYS A 764 29.31 18.12 40.84
N GLU A 765 29.88 19.26 41.20
CA GLU A 765 30.90 19.88 40.39
C GLU A 765 32.17 19.02 40.25
N LEU A 766 32.54 18.27 41.29
CA LEU A 766 33.61 17.28 41.24
C LEU A 766 33.25 16.03 40.41
N GLU A 767 32.01 15.61 40.45
CA GLU A 767 31.48 14.50 39.65
C GLU A 767 31.34 14.89 38.20
N GLU A 768 30.86 16.11 37.88
CA GLU A 768 30.83 16.65 36.50
C GLU A 768 32.26 16.79 35.95
N ARG A 769 33.22 17.22 36.75
CA ARG A 769 34.63 17.24 36.33
C ARG A 769 35.23 15.85 36.11
N ARG A 770 34.77 14.84 36.91
CA ARG A 770 35.17 13.45 36.69
C ARG A 770 34.49 12.86 35.45
N ILE A 771 33.21 13.15 35.22
CA ILE A 771 32.47 12.71 34.02
C ILE A 771 33.07 13.34 32.78
N SER A 772 33.34 14.64 32.76
CA SER A 772 33.96 15.33 31.61
C SER A 772 35.39 14.83 31.34
N SER A 773 36.14 14.48 32.38
CA SER A 773 37.47 13.88 32.24
C SER A 773 37.37 12.39 31.77
N GLN A 774 36.33 11.66 32.19
CA GLN A 774 36.08 10.32 31.69
C GLN A 774 35.58 10.30 30.25
N GLU A 775 34.75 11.28 29.88
CA GLU A 775 34.31 11.46 28.49
C GLU A 775 35.47 11.88 27.58
N GLN A 776 36.40 12.75 28.04
CA GLN A 776 37.63 13.07 27.31
C GLN A 776 38.54 11.87 27.15
N ILE A 777 38.65 11.03 28.18
CA ILE A 777 39.44 9.80 28.14
C ILE A 777 38.78 8.76 27.26
N ALA A 778 37.43 8.64 27.31
CA ALA A 778 36.66 7.78 26.45
C ALA A 778 36.71 8.23 24.98
N GLY A 779 36.60 9.54 24.72
CA GLY A 779 36.75 10.11 23.39
C GLY A 779 38.16 9.90 22.81
N ALA A 780 39.20 10.05 23.65
CA ALA A 780 40.58 9.78 23.25
C ALA A 780 40.83 8.28 22.98
N ASN A 781 40.23 7.39 23.78
CA ASN A 781 40.31 5.92 23.58
C ASN A 781 39.56 5.46 22.35
N ILE A 782 38.40 6.05 22.02
CA ILE A 782 37.64 5.79 20.78
C ILE A 782 38.45 6.30 19.57
N GLY A 783 38.99 7.51 19.65
CA GLY A 783 39.85 8.07 18.60
C GLY A 783 41.10 7.20 18.33
N GLN A 784 41.73 6.69 19.39
CA GLN A 784 42.88 5.82 19.30
C GLN A 784 42.51 4.44 18.72
N LYS A 785 41.35 3.93 19.07
CA LYS A 785 40.83 2.64 18.55
C LYS A 785 40.44 2.75 17.06
N ILE A 786 39.80 3.84 16.66
CA ILE A 786 39.49 4.10 15.24
C ILE A 786 40.76 4.28 14.42
N ALA A 787 41.78 4.99 14.99
CA ALA A 787 43.07 5.12 14.34
C ALA A 787 43.83 3.81 14.22
N SER A 788 43.77 2.93 15.24
CA SER A 788 44.39 1.58 15.19
C SER A 788 43.65 0.67 14.20
N ASP A 789 42.32 0.69 14.18
CA ASP A 789 41.53 -0.14 13.27
C ASP A 789 41.70 0.30 11.80
N LEU A 790 41.88 1.59 11.52
CA LEU A 790 42.24 2.13 10.21
C LEU A 790 43.66 1.74 9.78
N LEU A 791 44.61 1.73 10.72
CA LEU A 791 45.98 1.30 10.48
C LEU A 791 46.05 -0.22 10.21
N ASP A 792 45.33 -1.01 10.98
CA ASP A 792 45.28 -2.47 10.80
C ASP A 792 44.55 -2.87 9.51
N SER A 793 43.48 -2.17 9.12
CA SER A 793 42.81 -2.34 7.83
C SER A 793 43.73 -2.00 6.65
N ASN A 794 44.49 -0.89 6.74
CA ASN A 794 45.47 -0.54 5.72
C ASN A 794 46.65 -1.53 5.66
N LEU A 795 47.03 -2.12 6.80
CA LEU A 795 48.09 -3.11 6.87
C LEU A 795 47.63 -4.44 6.30
N GLN A 796 46.38 -4.85 6.55
CA GLN A 796 45.79 -6.05 5.95
C GLN A 796 45.66 -5.92 4.43
N ASN A 797 45.14 -4.75 3.95
CA ASN A 797 45.01 -4.51 2.52
C ASN A 797 46.40 -4.50 1.81
N LYS A 798 47.44 -3.94 2.43
CA LYS A 798 48.80 -3.99 1.91
C LYS A 798 49.40 -5.41 1.93
N LYS A 799 49.07 -6.22 2.95
CA LYS A 799 49.51 -7.61 3.02
C LYS A 799 48.80 -8.49 1.97
N GLN A 800 47.50 -8.21 1.72
CA GLN A 800 46.77 -8.92 0.69
C GLN A 800 47.24 -8.58 -0.73
N ALA A 801 47.43 -7.27 -1.00
CA ALA A 801 48.01 -6.84 -2.29
C ALA A 801 49.44 -7.36 -2.52
N ALA A 802 50.24 -7.44 -1.46
CA ALA A 802 51.57 -8.01 -1.55
C ALA A 802 51.56 -9.54 -1.77
N LYS A 803 50.53 -10.24 -1.25
CA LYS A 803 50.34 -11.68 -1.48
C LYS A 803 49.87 -11.96 -2.91
N GLU A 804 48.91 -11.19 -3.40
CA GLU A 804 48.41 -11.28 -4.79
C GLU A 804 49.53 -10.94 -5.82
N PHE A 805 50.35 -9.91 -5.51
CA PHE A 805 51.51 -9.58 -6.34
C PHE A 805 52.54 -10.71 -6.34
N LYS A 806 52.78 -11.37 -5.22
CA LYS A 806 53.72 -12.49 -5.12
C LYS A 806 53.20 -13.72 -5.85
N GLU A 807 51.90 -14.02 -5.75
CA GLU A 807 51.26 -15.11 -6.53
C GLU A 807 51.31 -14.80 -8.04
N GLY A 808 51.06 -13.55 -8.45
CA GLY A 808 51.23 -13.12 -9.85
C GLY A 808 52.65 -13.26 -10.38
N VAL A 809 53.66 -12.97 -9.56
CA VAL A 809 55.08 -13.13 -9.93
C VAL A 809 55.47 -14.59 -9.99
N ASP A 810 54.94 -15.46 -9.15
CA ASP A 810 55.21 -16.89 -9.18
C ASP A 810 54.55 -17.57 -10.39
N ILE A 811 53.35 -17.17 -10.76
CA ILE A 811 52.67 -17.59 -12.01
C ILE A 811 53.47 -17.12 -13.24
N ALA A 812 53.95 -15.90 -13.23
CA ALA A 812 54.77 -15.40 -14.32
C ALA A 812 56.12 -16.17 -14.46
N LYS A 813 56.70 -16.58 -13.33
CA LYS A 813 57.90 -17.43 -13.32
C LYS A 813 57.66 -18.86 -13.87
N ASP A 814 56.49 -19.41 -13.54
CA ASP A 814 56.11 -20.74 -14.05
C ASP A 814 55.85 -20.70 -15.57
N ILE A 815 55.18 -19.63 -16.06
CA ILE A 815 54.98 -19.41 -17.50
C ILE A 815 56.32 -19.25 -18.23
N VAL A 816 57.25 -18.53 -17.65
CA VAL A 816 58.60 -18.37 -18.24
C VAL A 816 59.41 -19.66 -18.20
N LYS A 817 59.16 -20.53 -17.25
CA LYS A 817 59.81 -21.83 -17.13
C LYS A 817 59.29 -22.84 -18.16
N ASP A 818 57.99 -22.78 -18.48
CA ASP A 818 57.34 -23.60 -19.49
C ASP A 818 57.71 -23.18 -20.93
N ILE A 819 58.04 -21.91 -21.12
CA ILE A 819 58.51 -21.40 -22.42
C ILE A 819 59.98 -21.84 -22.71
N ASN A 820 60.80 -22.01 -21.64
CA ASN A 820 62.20 -22.42 -21.81
C ASN A 820 62.43 -23.94 -21.82
N THR A 821 61.37 -24.75 -21.73
CA THR A 821 61.49 -26.24 -21.82
C THR A 821 60.95 -26.81 -23.11
N ASN A 822 60.57 -25.97 -24.10
CA ASN A 822 60.10 -26.38 -25.42
C ASN A 822 60.96 -25.80 -26.58
N ASP A 823 62.29 -25.68 -26.34
CA ASP A 823 63.28 -25.57 -27.42
C ASP A 823 64.25 -26.73 -27.37
#